data_ebf7c717e69ade94ca696e40693acdfe
#
_entry.id   ebf7c717e69ade94ca696e40693acdfe
#
_cell.length_a   1.000
_cell.length_b   1.000
_cell.length_c   1.000
_cell.angle_alpha   90.00
_cell.angle_beta   90.00
_cell.angle_gamma   90.00
#
_symmetry.space_group_name_H-M   'P 1'
#
loop_
_entity.id
_entity.type
_entity.pdbx_description
1 polymer ?
#
loop_
_entity_poly.entity_id
_entity_poly.type
_entity_poly.pdbx_seq_one_letter_code
_entity_poly.pdbx_strand_id
1 'polypeptide(L)'
;MILTESTMKYILTFILSFLSFLVCSQNITITDIPTIDQLPVNAIHRVFRDSEGYMWYGTVNGLCRDDGYHVKVFRSDIETPGLLEDNLVECIAEDKKGNIWFGTDKGVYILDKSDYSVHPMDRERLKNIPVMYLYATSDGYMWLSYRSILAKYDINGQLVKEYPLRNKYGRTTISGFCESRNHEIIISVWNGRVYHLDKEKDEFVPYPDKMRRQNPTVMVQDNEQDYFWLATWGDGVVRFDPSAPEDSMFVYSEIPVNAAGEEDGVILSLVQDDKLGYIWLTTGHDFMSLQIQPDKTLKQLKFQTGLLPVNHMLVEVLKGRGCLWVSAFDRPSFIVHLMDNMTKDYALPALADRVNRSPAVMALCDDGDGMMWMMQERTGLVLYDLKQDKVKIYSDFPELVSLSLDNGREMARARINNGIWVAKDLNRLVYGMTRKGMEMYLEDLIDLNGQVESNATVTKLYEDSHGILWIGLNKGLCSYDVRQKRIKQVYPDVGHVMGIVENKEGLIWICTQDNGLFQTTADEKLRSFKLDKNFSCLSIAPDWILWLGTCDGGVYSYDPSENKLVSYNEACGMNGNQVNQIVADAYNHIWIDTNQKLIEFNPRNGSFRTYLTTDGSILLHRFLPTAVCQAKDGNIYWGGIPGICMVTPSNGLERKASAVKTKITDIKLQGESLIFGDRKGSNSINRIELHPDDQNLEISFSSL
;
A
#
# COMPACT_ATOMS: atom_id res chain seq x y z
N MET A 1 33.59 40.70 10.60
CA MET A 1 33.77 40.21 9.22
C MET A 1 32.39 40.25 8.58
N ILE A 2 32.11 41.29 7.79
CA ILE A 2 30.78 41.55 7.18
C ILE A 2 30.77 40.69 5.90
N LEU A 3 29.91 39.68 5.90
CA LEU A 3 29.65 38.86 4.70
C LEU A 3 28.97 39.76 3.66
N THR A 4 29.48 39.80 2.44
CA THR A 4 28.92 40.59 1.35
C THR A 4 27.53 40.01 0.95
N GLU A 5 26.64 40.88 0.49
CA GLU A 5 25.27 40.50 0.05
C GLU A 5 25.26 39.35 -0.99
N SER A 6 26.29 39.31 -1.82
CA SER A 6 26.52 38.21 -2.77
C SER A 6 26.80 36.89 -2.08
N THR A 7 27.63 36.86 -1.03
CA THR A 7 27.95 35.62 -0.27
C THR A 7 26.72 35.13 0.50
N MET A 8 25.91 36.05 1.01
CA MET A 8 24.65 35.68 1.68
C MET A 8 23.60 35.13 0.70
N LYS A 9 23.54 35.64 -0.53
CA LYS A 9 22.71 35.06 -1.60
C LYS A 9 23.14 33.65 -1.98
N TYR A 10 24.45 33.39 -2.13
CA TYR A 10 24.95 32.05 -2.42
C TYR A 10 24.73 31.06 -1.26
N ILE A 11 24.87 31.52 -0.02
CA ILE A 11 24.57 30.69 1.16
C ILE A 11 23.05 30.43 1.26
N LEU A 12 22.19 31.43 0.98
CA LEU A 12 20.75 31.26 0.97
C LEU A 12 20.29 30.36 -0.18
N THR A 13 20.89 30.48 -1.36
CA THR A 13 20.61 29.60 -2.51
C THR A 13 21.10 28.16 -2.23
N PHE A 14 22.24 28.01 -1.55
CA PHE A 14 22.78 26.72 -1.14
C PHE A 14 21.92 26.08 -0.03
N ILE A 15 21.44 26.87 0.94
CA ILE A 15 20.51 26.41 1.98
C ILE A 15 19.12 26.08 1.38
N LEU A 16 18.62 26.88 0.43
CA LEU A 16 17.39 26.60 -0.29
C LEU A 16 17.52 25.39 -1.23
N SER A 17 18.67 25.18 -1.84
CA SER A 17 18.93 23.95 -2.61
C SER A 17 19.09 22.72 -1.72
N PHE A 18 19.58 22.88 -0.48
CA PHE A 18 19.66 21.78 0.50
C PHE A 18 18.30 21.48 1.15
N LEU A 19 17.43 22.49 1.31
CA LEU A 19 16.05 22.32 1.77
C LEU A 19 15.14 21.68 0.73
N SER A 20 15.53 21.69 -0.56
CA SER A 20 14.80 20.95 -1.61
C SER A 20 15.10 19.45 -1.66
N PHE A 21 16.02 18.94 -0.82
CA PHE A 21 16.32 17.52 -0.67
C PHE A 21 15.49 16.77 0.39
N LEU A 22 14.51 17.42 1.03
CA LEU A 22 13.46 16.70 1.75
C LEU A 22 12.43 16.16 0.74
N VAL A 23 12.88 15.32 -0.16
CA VAL A 23 11.99 14.49 -0.98
C VAL A 23 11.42 13.42 -0.05
N CYS A 24 10.15 13.53 0.28
CA CYS A 24 9.40 12.42 0.84
C CYS A 24 9.54 11.23 -0.12
N SER A 25 10.41 10.30 0.22
CA SER A 25 10.49 9.02 -0.48
C SER A 25 9.18 8.29 -0.20
N GLN A 26 8.38 8.07 -1.24
CA GLN A 26 7.22 7.21 -1.15
C GLN A 26 7.67 5.75 -1.16
N ASN A 27 7.20 4.98 -0.20
CA ASN A 27 7.36 3.54 -0.24
C ASN A 27 6.33 2.98 -1.21
N ILE A 28 6.78 2.51 -2.35
CA ILE A 28 6.01 1.64 -3.23
C ILE A 28 6.58 0.23 -3.13
N THR A 29 5.73 -0.78 -3.22
CA THR A 29 6.15 -2.17 -3.29
C THR A 29 5.80 -2.72 -4.65
N ILE A 30 6.67 -3.55 -5.19
CA ILE A 30 6.48 -4.21 -6.48
C ILE A 30 6.36 -5.70 -6.21
N THR A 31 5.32 -6.31 -6.76
CA THR A 31 5.12 -7.76 -6.72
C THR A 31 4.85 -8.26 -8.13
N ASP A 32 5.22 -9.51 -8.39
CA ASP A 32 4.82 -10.18 -9.61
C ASP A 32 3.30 -10.39 -9.62
N ILE A 33 2.72 -10.50 -10.81
CA ILE A 33 1.33 -10.92 -10.96
C ILE A 33 1.23 -12.35 -10.43
N PRO A 34 0.35 -12.66 -9.45
CA PRO A 34 0.31 -13.98 -8.81
C PRO A 34 0.10 -15.15 -9.78
N THR A 35 -0.54 -14.89 -10.89
CA THR A 35 -0.90 -15.88 -11.93
C THR A 35 0.03 -15.84 -13.15
N ILE A 36 1.16 -15.12 -13.08
CA ILE A 36 2.05 -14.87 -14.23
C ILE A 36 2.54 -16.15 -14.89
N ASP A 37 2.82 -17.20 -14.09
CA ASP A 37 3.29 -18.49 -14.58
C ASP A 37 2.23 -19.30 -15.34
N GLN A 38 0.95 -18.90 -15.25
CA GLN A 38 -0.15 -19.53 -15.97
C GLN A 38 -0.41 -18.86 -17.33
N LEU A 39 0.22 -17.73 -17.61
CA LEU A 39 0.09 -17.05 -18.90
C LEU A 39 0.84 -17.82 -20.00
N PRO A 40 0.32 -17.84 -21.23
CA PRO A 40 0.97 -18.55 -22.33
C PRO A 40 2.31 -17.92 -22.75
N VAL A 41 2.52 -16.65 -22.38
CA VAL A 41 3.73 -15.87 -22.58
C VAL A 41 3.82 -14.78 -21.50
N ASN A 42 5.03 -14.40 -21.11
CA ASN A 42 5.24 -13.37 -20.10
C ASN A 42 5.08 -11.92 -20.62
N ALA A 43 5.11 -11.74 -21.95
CA ALA A 43 4.92 -10.45 -22.60
C ALA A 43 3.43 -10.09 -22.69
N ILE A 44 3.02 -9.06 -21.99
CA ILE A 44 1.65 -8.55 -22.00
C ILE A 44 1.63 -7.23 -22.76
N HIS A 45 0.85 -7.16 -23.86
CA HIS A 45 0.67 -5.97 -24.67
C HIS A 45 -0.37 -5.03 -24.09
N ARG A 46 -1.46 -5.59 -23.52
CA ARG A 46 -2.56 -4.83 -22.94
C ARG A 46 -3.02 -5.43 -21.64
N VAL A 47 -3.35 -4.55 -20.71
CA VAL A 47 -3.97 -4.89 -19.43
C VAL A 47 -5.32 -4.18 -19.37
N PHE A 48 -6.38 -4.92 -19.09
CA PHE A 48 -7.72 -4.37 -18.98
C PHE A 48 -8.42 -4.98 -17.77
N ARG A 49 -9.15 -4.17 -17.02
CA ARG A 49 -10.01 -4.63 -15.94
C ARG A 49 -11.46 -4.43 -16.32
N ASP A 50 -12.24 -5.51 -16.32
CA ASP A 50 -13.66 -5.40 -16.66
C ASP A 50 -14.52 -4.89 -15.48
N SER A 51 -15.78 -4.61 -15.77
CA SER A 51 -16.76 -4.11 -14.79
C SER A 51 -17.05 -5.10 -13.66
N GLU A 52 -16.77 -6.38 -13.87
CA GLU A 52 -16.93 -7.43 -12.88
C GLU A 52 -15.71 -7.60 -11.98
N GLY A 53 -14.55 -7.09 -12.42
CA GLY A 53 -13.29 -7.10 -11.69
C GLY A 53 -12.25 -8.08 -12.23
N TYR A 54 -12.58 -8.92 -13.23
CA TYR A 54 -11.60 -9.80 -13.88
C TYR A 54 -10.52 -8.98 -14.58
N MET A 55 -9.28 -9.46 -14.48
CA MET A 55 -8.18 -8.93 -15.26
C MET A 55 -8.09 -9.63 -16.60
N TRP A 56 -7.94 -8.86 -17.65
CA TRP A 56 -7.77 -9.35 -19.00
C TRP A 56 -6.42 -8.93 -19.54
N TYR A 57 -5.70 -9.88 -20.14
CA TYR A 57 -4.39 -9.63 -20.73
C TYR A 57 -4.43 -9.94 -22.22
N GLY A 58 -4.08 -8.95 -23.04
CA GLY A 58 -3.77 -9.14 -24.44
C GLY A 58 -2.32 -9.54 -24.60
N THR A 59 -2.09 -10.69 -25.18
CA THR A 59 -0.74 -11.23 -25.39
C THR A 59 -0.49 -11.58 -26.88
N VAL A 60 0.75 -11.89 -27.24
CA VAL A 60 1.07 -12.43 -28.58
C VAL A 60 0.49 -13.82 -28.82
N ASN A 61 -0.02 -14.47 -27.81
CA ASN A 61 -0.53 -15.86 -27.88
C ASN A 61 -1.93 -16.01 -27.26
N GLY A 62 -2.80 -15.05 -27.52
CA GLY A 62 -4.21 -15.06 -27.16
C GLY A 62 -4.63 -14.01 -26.15
N LEU A 63 -5.95 -13.97 -25.92
CA LEU A 63 -6.60 -13.21 -24.86
C LEU A 63 -6.65 -14.05 -23.60
N CYS A 64 -6.22 -13.50 -22.46
CA CYS A 64 -6.23 -14.21 -21.19
C CYS A 64 -7.19 -13.51 -20.21
N ARG A 65 -8.04 -14.30 -19.53
CA ARG A 65 -8.86 -13.86 -18.39
C ARG A 65 -8.27 -14.38 -17.10
N ASP A 66 -7.98 -13.51 -16.17
CA ASP A 66 -7.42 -13.81 -14.86
C ASP A 66 -8.45 -13.51 -13.76
N ASP A 67 -8.72 -14.47 -12.88
CA ASP A 67 -9.61 -14.33 -11.73
C ASP A 67 -8.84 -14.17 -10.39
N GLY A 68 -7.52 -13.97 -10.47
CA GLY A 68 -6.60 -13.85 -9.34
C GLY A 68 -6.03 -15.20 -8.85
N TYR A 69 -6.55 -16.34 -9.32
CA TYR A 69 -6.10 -17.71 -8.99
C TYR A 69 -5.83 -18.54 -10.22
N HIS A 70 -6.64 -18.35 -11.27
CA HIS A 70 -6.57 -19.13 -12.51
C HIS A 70 -6.64 -18.23 -13.73
N VAL A 71 -5.90 -18.60 -14.76
CA VAL A 71 -5.93 -17.92 -16.06
C VAL A 71 -6.62 -18.83 -17.09
N LYS A 72 -7.66 -18.30 -17.74
CA LYS A 72 -8.27 -18.92 -18.92
C LYS A 72 -7.76 -18.22 -20.18
N VAL A 73 -7.22 -18.99 -21.10
CA VAL A 73 -6.68 -18.50 -22.37
C VAL A 73 -7.66 -18.77 -23.51
N PHE A 74 -7.92 -17.74 -24.32
CA PHE A 74 -8.71 -17.81 -25.56
C PHE A 74 -7.77 -17.59 -26.74
N ARG A 75 -7.49 -18.63 -27.49
CA ARG A 75 -6.59 -18.62 -28.64
C ARG A 75 -6.94 -19.70 -29.63
N SER A 76 -6.41 -19.58 -30.84
CA SER A 76 -6.45 -20.68 -31.81
C SER A 76 -5.26 -21.60 -31.58
N ASP A 77 -5.53 -22.84 -31.29
CA ASP A 77 -4.55 -23.93 -31.09
C ASP A 77 -5.10 -25.27 -31.58
N ILE A 78 -4.48 -26.39 -31.14
CA ILE A 78 -4.88 -27.75 -31.55
C ILE A 78 -6.28 -28.10 -31.00
N GLU A 79 -6.62 -27.63 -29.81
CA GLU A 79 -7.89 -27.91 -29.13
C GLU A 79 -9.03 -27.01 -29.65
N THR A 80 -8.71 -25.78 -30.02
CA THR A 80 -9.67 -24.77 -30.51
C THR A 80 -9.22 -24.22 -31.89
N PRO A 81 -9.11 -25.06 -32.94
CA PRO A 81 -8.61 -24.63 -34.23
C PRO A 81 -9.56 -23.63 -34.88
N GLY A 82 -9.01 -22.46 -35.25
CA GLY A 82 -9.78 -21.40 -35.94
C GLY A 82 -10.65 -20.54 -35.04
N LEU A 83 -10.47 -20.60 -33.70
CA LEU A 83 -11.15 -19.69 -32.78
C LEU A 83 -10.80 -18.23 -33.11
N LEU A 84 -9.52 -17.95 -33.36
CA LEU A 84 -9.00 -16.66 -33.83
C LEU A 84 -8.25 -16.87 -35.16
N GLU A 85 -8.27 -15.87 -36.06
CA GLU A 85 -7.43 -15.89 -37.26
C GLU A 85 -5.99 -15.43 -36.95
N ASP A 86 -5.78 -14.74 -35.81
CA ASP A 86 -4.49 -14.35 -35.26
C ASP A 86 -4.57 -14.30 -33.75
N ASN A 87 -3.53 -14.81 -33.06
CA ASN A 87 -3.49 -14.83 -31.61
C ASN A 87 -2.89 -13.56 -30.97
N LEU A 88 -2.33 -12.64 -31.75
CA LEU A 88 -1.80 -11.37 -31.25
C LEU A 88 -2.95 -10.41 -30.88
N VAL A 89 -3.13 -10.16 -29.59
CA VAL A 89 -4.18 -9.27 -29.08
C VAL A 89 -3.58 -7.90 -28.74
N GLU A 90 -4.00 -6.87 -29.47
CA GLU A 90 -3.44 -5.52 -29.40
C GLU A 90 -4.27 -4.54 -28.57
N CYS A 91 -5.58 -4.74 -28.47
CA CYS A 91 -6.47 -3.87 -27.71
C CYS A 91 -7.66 -4.62 -27.14
N ILE A 92 -8.19 -4.14 -26.02
CA ILE A 92 -9.31 -4.73 -25.29
C ILE A 92 -10.23 -3.62 -24.81
N ALA A 93 -11.53 -3.83 -24.89
CA ALA A 93 -12.55 -2.96 -24.31
C ALA A 93 -13.79 -3.78 -23.88
N GLU A 94 -14.59 -3.26 -22.96
CA GLU A 94 -15.85 -3.86 -22.54
C GLU A 94 -17.02 -3.02 -23.03
N ASP A 95 -18.04 -3.64 -23.62
CA ASP A 95 -19.26 -2.97 -24.02
C ASP A 95 -20.27 -2.82 -22.86
N LYS A 96 -21.35 -2.10 -23.07
CA LYS A 96 -22.41 -1.92 -22.05
C LYS A 96 -23.19 -3.18 -21.68
N LYS A 97 -23.10 -4.25 -22.46
CA LYS A 97 -23.67 -5.56 -22.13
C LYS A 97 -22.71 -6.38 -21.25
N GLY A 98 -21.47 -5.92 -21.12
CA GLY A 98 -20.40 -6.63 -20.41
C GLY A 98 -19.61 -7.59 -21.30
N ASN A 99 -19.79 -7.58 -22.63
CA ASN A 99 -18.99 -8.39 -23.53
C ASN A 99 -17.61 -7.77 -23.73
N ILE A 100 -16.61 -8.62 -23.93
CA ILE A 100 -15.24 -8.18 -24.20
C ILE A 100 -14.98 -8.12 -25.69
N TRP A 101 -14.67 -6.92 -26.17
CA TRP A 101 -14.22 -6.69 -27.53
C TRP A 101 -12.70 -6.65 -27.54
N PHE A 102 -12.07 -7.35 -28.47
CA PHE A 102 -10.62 -7.32 -28.60
C PHE A 102 -10.18 -7.32 -30.06
N GLY A 103 -9.15 -6.51 -30.32
CA GLY A 103 -8.57 -6.35 -31.65
C GLY A 103 -7.31 -7.17 -31.82
N THR A 104 -7.13 -7.74 -33.01
CA THR A 104 -5.96 -8.50 -33.42
C THR A 104 -5.40 -7.93 -34.74
N ASP A 105 -4.26 -8.45 -35.20
CA ASP A 105 -3.72 -8.11 -36.50
C ASP A 105 -4.63 -8.52 -37.70
N LYS A 106 -5.62 -9.38 -37.45
CA LYS A 106 -6.53 -9.89 -38.47
C LYS A 106 -8.00 -9.60 -38.22
N GLY A 107 -8.32 -8.63 -37.39
CA GLY A 107 -9.69 -8.18 -37.17
C GLY A 107 -10.05 -8.00 -35.73
N VAL A 108 -11.36 -7.87 -35.46
CA VAL A 108 -11.94 -7.70 -34.14
C VAL A 108 -12.84 -8.86 -33.79
N TYR A 109 -12.83 -9.24 -32.54
CA TYR A 109 -13.64 -10.31 -31.97
C TYR A 109 -14.44 -9.80 -30.80
N ILE A 110 -15.59 -10.40 -30.57
CA ILE A 110 -16.45 -10.18 -29.40
C ILE A 110 -16.52 -11.50 -28.62
N LEU A 111 -16.16 -11.45 -27.36
CA LEU A 111 -16.33 -12.53 -26.40
C LEU A 111 -17.57 -12.23 -25.59
N ASP A 112 -18.60 -13.07 -25.70
CA ASP A 112 -19.82 -13.01 -24.89
C ASP A 112 -19.51 -13.62 -23.50
N LYS A 113 -19.59 -12.81 -22.43
CA LYS A 113 -19.31 -13.29 -21.07
C LYS A 113 -20.40 -14.19 -20.51
N SER A 114 -21.57 -14.25 -21.14
CA SER A 114 -22.65 -15.13 -20.65
C SER A 114 -22.35 -16.61 -20.91
N ASP A 115 -21.61 -16.89 -21.97
CA ASP A 115 -21.27 -18.25 -22.39
C ASP A 115 -19.82 -18.43 -22.84
N TYR A 116 -19.03 -17.36 -22.79
CA TYR A 116 -17.62 -17.31 -23.25
C TYR A 116 -17.40 -17.74 -24.70
N SER A 117 -18.41 -17.60 -25.56
CA SER A 117 -18.25 -17.78 -27.00
C SER A 117 -17.53 -16.58 -27.61
N VAL A 118 -16.68 -16.84 -28.61
CA VAL A 118 -15.91 -15.82 -29.32
C VAL A 118 -16.38 -15.76 -30.77
N HIS A 119 -16.76 -14.57 -31.21
CA HIS A 119 -17.28 -14.36 -32.56
C HIS A 119 -16.51 -13.25 -33.26
N PRO A 120 -16.11 -13.41 -34.53
CA PRO A 120 -15.54 -12.33 -35.33
C PRO A 120 -16.60 -11.25 -35.61
N MET A 121 -16.20 -9.98 -35.50
CA MET A 121 -17.05 -8.83 -35.77
C MET A 121 -16.76 -8.25 -37.17
N ASP A 122 -17.81 -7.86 -37.92
CA ASP A 122 -17.74 -7.22 -39.25
C ASP A 122 -16.68 -7.85 -40.18
N ARG A 123 -16.77 -9.19 -40.32
CA ARG A 123 -15.75 -9.98 -41.03
C ARG A 123 -15.55 -9.55 -42.50
N GLU A 124 -16.57 -9.00 -43.12
CA GLU A 124 -16.45 -8.52 -44.50
C GLU A 124 -15.52 -7.31 -44.60
N ARG A 125 -15.55 -6.42 -43.62
CA ARG A 125 -14.80 -5.17 -43.59
C ARG A 125 -13.46 -5.29 -42.91
N LEU A 126 -13.38 -6.01 -41.77
CA LEU A 126 -12.24 -6.03 -40.88
C LEU A 126 -11.33 -7.25 -41.05
N LYS A 127 -11.68 -8.22 -41.88
CA LYS A 127 -10.85 -9.40 -42.09
C LYS A 127 -9.45 -9.03 -42.63
N ASN A 128 -8.41 -9.55 -41.95
CA ASN A 128 -7.01 -9.25 -42.24
C ASN A 128 -6.65 -7.75 -42.12
N ILE A 129 -7.33 -7.03 -41.23
CA ILE A 129 -7.05 -5.63 -40.96
C ILE A 129 -6.63 -5.51 -39.50
N PRO A 130 -5.41 -5.03 -39.20
CA PRO A 130 -4.97 -4.74 -37.85
C PRO A 130 -5.86 -3.68 -37.17
N VAL A 131 -6.29 -3.97 -35.94
CA VAL A 131 -7.04 -3.03 -35.11
C VAL A 131 -6.29 -2.84 -33.78
N MET A 132 -5.66 -1.66 -33.65
CA MET A 132 -4.75 -1.31 -32.57
C MET A 132 -5.45 -0.62 -31.40
N TYR A 133 -6.65 -0.07 -31.60
CA TYR A 133 -7.35 0.72 -30.61
C TYR A 133 -8.84 0.40 -30.60
N LEU A 134 -9.35 0.16 -29.39
CA LEU A 134 -10.76 -0.02 -29.07
C LEU A 134 -11.14 0.87 -27.89
N TYR A 135 -12.26 1.54 -27.97
CA TYR A 135 -12.79 2.39 -26.91
C TYR A 135 -14.29 2.24 -26.79
N ALA A 136 -14.79 2.06 -25.59
CA ALA A 136 -16.20 2.07 -25.25
C ALA A 136 -16.59 3.45 -24.73
N THR A 137 -17.68 4.03 -25.22
CA THR A 137 -18.17 5.32 -24.74
C THR A 137 -19.41 5.17 -23.86
N SER A 138 -19.64 6.16 -23.02
CA SER A 138 -20.75 6.16 -22.04
C SER A 138 -22.13 6.12 -22.67
N ASP A 139 -22.26 6.52 -23.95
CA ASP A 139 -23.48 6.41 -24.74
C ASP A 139 -23.74 5.00 -25.31
N GLY A 140 -22.76 4.07 -25.15
CA GLY A 140 -22.89 2.67 -25.51
C GLY A 140 -22.37 2.31 -26.88
N TYR A 141 -21.68 3.21 -27.55
CA TYR A 141 -21.01 2.90 -28.80
C TYR A 141 -19.58 2.39 -28.56
N MET A 142 -19.13 1.56 -29.52
CA MET A 142 -17.77 1.09 -29.58
C MET A 142 -17.03 1.85 -30.71
N TRP A 143 -15.88 2.38 -30.38
CA TRP A 143 -15.03 3.08 -31.33
C TRP A 143 -13.77 2.26 -31.59
N LEU A 144 -13.43 2.08 -32.83
CA LEU A 144 -12.23 1.35 -33.23
C LEU A 144 -11.46 2.07 -34.32
N SER A 145 -10.14 1.94 -34.27
CA SER A 145 -9.27 2.55 -35.27
C SER A 145 -8.59 1.49 -36.11
N TYR A 146 -8.75 1.60 -37.40
CA TYR A 146 -8.06 0.78 -38.37
C TYR A 146 -7.59 1.59 -39.57
N ARG A 147 -6.42 1.27 -40.10
CA ARG A 147 -5.78 2.04 -41.20
C ARG A 147 -5.67 3.54 -40.80
N SER A 148 -6.46 4.39 -41.46
CA SER A 148 -6.55 5.84 -41.16
C SER A 148 -8.01 6.26 -40.96
N ILE A 149 -8.79 5.41 -40.34
CA ILE A 149 -10.21 5.58 -40.08
C ILE A 149 -10.46 5.35 -38.58
N LEU A 150 -11.24 6.23 -37.97
CA LEU A 150 -11.90 5.98 -36.71
C LEU A 150 -13.36 5.64 -36.99
N ALA A 151 -13.81 4.47 -36.61
CA ALA A 151 -15.14 3.97 -36.89
C ALA A 151 -15.97 3.81 -35.62
N LYS A 152 -17.22 4.23 -35.68
CA LYS A 152 -18.22 4.12 -34.63
C LYS A 152 -19.15 2.95 -34.94
N TYR A 153 -19.24 2.01 -34.00
CA TYR A 153 -20.11 0.84 -34.06
C TYR A 153 -21.15 0.84 -32.93
N ASP A 154 -22.28 0.26 -33.16
CA ASP A 154 -23.25 -0.01 -32.12
C ASP A 154 -22.85 -1.27 -31.32
N ILE A 155 -23.56 -1.50 -30.23
CA ILE A 155 -23.35 -2.63 -29.31
C ILE A 155 -23.61 -4.01 -29.95
N ASN A 156 -24.20 -4.07 -31.14
CA ASN A 156 -24.43 -5.31 -31.89
C ASN A 156 -23.38 -5.52 -33.02
N GLY A 157 -22.35 -4.68 -33.01
CA GLY A 157 -21.27 -4.76 -34.01
C GLY A 157 -21.66 -4.21 -35.41
N GLN A 158 -22.72 -3.38 -35.50
CA GLN A 158 -23.11 -2.75 -36.76
C GLN A 158 -22.42 -1.40 -36.90
N LEU A 159 -21.83 -1.16 -38.07
CA LEU A 159 -21.19 0.11 -38.37
C LEU A 159 -22.21 1.26 -38.40
N VAL A 160 -21.98 2.28 -37.59
CA VAL A 160 -22.78 3.51 -37.57
C VAL A 160 -22.17 4.56 -38.48
N LYS A 161 -20.86 4.83 -38.33
CA LYS A 161 -20.18 5.85 -39.16
C LYS A 161 -18.65 5.66 -39.14
N GLU A 162 -18.03 6.08 -40.22
CA GLU A 162 -16.59 6.19 -40.41
C GLU A 162 -16.13 7.63 -40.45
N TYR A 163 -15.04 7.95 -39.75
CA TYR A 163 -14.40 9.25 -39.74
C TYR A 163 -12.96 9.10 -40.25
N PRO A 164 -12.68 9.49 -41.54
CA PRO A 164 -11.32 9.44 -42.05
C PRO A 164 -10.39 10.41 -41.32
N LEU A 165 -9.28 9.89 -40.82
CA LEU A 165 -8.30 10.70 -40.12
C LEU A 165 -7.22 11.24 -41.06
N ARG A 166 -6.94 12.55 -40.93
CA ARG A 166 -5.92 13.23 -41.71
C ARG A 166 -5.14 14.22 -40.86
N ASN A 167 -3.86 14.34 -41.12
CA ASN A 167 -3.02 15.41 -40.62
C ASN A 167 -2.45 16.22 -41.80
N LYS A 168 -1.53 17.15 -41.53
CA LYS A 168 -0.89 17.98 -42.55
C LYS A 168 -0.04 17.20 -43.57
N TYR A 169 0.28 15.94 -43.30
CA TYR A 169 1.04 15.07 -44.20
C TYR A 169 0.17 14.07 -44.94
N GLY A 170 -1.15 14.10 -44.75
CA GLY A 170 -2.09 13.20 -45.37
C GLY A 170 -2.83 12.29 -44.40
N ARG A 171 -2.95 11.01 -44.71
CA ARG A 171 -3.62 10.03 -43.85
C ARG A 171 -2.81 9.78 -42.57
N THR A 172 -3.49 9.66 -41.44
CA THR A 172 -2.88 9.41 -40.13
C THR A 172 -3.70 8.43 -39.32
N THR A 173 -3.16 8.00 -38.21
CA THR A 173 -3.83 7.12 -37.21
C THR A 173 -4.09 7.88 -35.92
N ILE A 174 -5.05 7.40 -35.15
CA ILE A 174 -5.30 7.87 -33.79
C ILE A 174 -4.07 7.54 -32.88
N SER A 175 -3.78 8.42 -31.96
CA SER A 175 -2.75 8.20 -30.94
C SER A 175 -3.32 8.28 -29.52
N GLY A 176 -4.47 8.94 -29.32
CA GLY A 176 -5.18 9.00 -28.06
C GLY A 176 -6.67 9.23 -28.25
N PHE A 177 -7.47 8.70 -27.33
CA PHE A 177 -8.91 8.86 -27.29
C PHE A 177 -9.35 9.08 -25.85
N CYS A 178 -10.25 10.03 -25.63
CA CYS A 178 -10.83 10.27 -24.32
C CYS A 178 -12.28 10.75 -24.48
N GLU A 179 -13.17 10.22 -23.67
CA GLU A 179 -14.48 10.80 -23.41
C GLU A 179 -14.39 11.65 -22.14
N SER A 180 -14.68 12.96 -22.27
CA SER A 180 -14.67 13.87 -21.13
C SER A 180 -15.84 13.58 -20.16
N ARG A 181 -15.78 14.11 -18.94
CA ARG A 181 -16.90 14.05 -17.97
C ARG A 181 -18.20 14.65 -18.52
N ASN A 182 -18.08 15.58 -19.48
CA ASN A 182 -19.21 16.20 -20.16
C ASN A 182 -19.65 15.43 -21.43
N HIS A 183 -19.16 14.18 -21.58
CA HIS A 183 -19.45 13.32 -22.74
C HIS A 183 -19.03 13.92 -24.09
N GLU A 184 -17.96 14.70 -24.10
CA GLU A 184 -17.31 15.15 -25.33
C GLU A 184 -16.25 14.13 -25.74
N ILE A 185 -16.25 13.77 -27.03
CA ILE A 185 -15.23 12.89 -27.59
C ILE A 185 -14.06 13.73 -28.06
N ILE A 186 -12.90 13.49 -27.49
CA ILE A 186 -11.65 14.16 -27.81
C ILE A 186 -10.64 13.11 -28.28
N ILE A 187 -9.98 13.37 -29.41
CA ILE A 187 -8.96 12.48 -29.97
C ILE A 187 -7.68 13.24 -30.27
N SER A 188 -6.57 12.52 -30.26
CA SER A 188 -5.30 12.98 -30.83
C SER A 188 -4.88 12.06 -31.98
N VAL A 189 -4.11 12.58 -32.92
CA VAL A 189 -3.61 11.83 -34.08
C VAL A 189 -2.09 11.98 -34.21
N TRP A 190 -1.43 10.96 -34.72
CA TRP A 190 0.02 10.96 -34.92
C TRP A 190 0.46 12.12 -35.85
N ASN A 191 1.57 12.79 -35.47
CA ASN A 191 2.09 13.98 -36.18
C ASN A 191 1.02 15.04 -36.40
N GLY A 192 0.02 15.13 -35.54
CA GLY A 192 -1.15 15.95 -35.72
C GLY A 192 -1.55 16.72 -34.45
N ARG A 193 -2.81 17.06 -34.41
CA ARG A 193 -3.46 17.90 -33.42
C ARG A 193 -4.37 17.07 -32.51
N VAL A 194 -4.90 17.74 -31.48
CA VAL A 194 -6.07 17.28 -30.75
C VAL A 194 -7.33 17.78 -31.42
N TYR A 195 -8.33 16.92 -31.50
CA TYR A 195 -9.63 17.18 -32.13
C TYR A 195 -10.75 16.89 -31.16
N HIS A 196 -11.87 17.58 -31.29
CA HIS A 196 -13.12 17.22 -30.62
C HIS A 196 -14.19 16.87 -31.67
N LEU A 197 -15.14 16.06 -31.28
CA LEU A 197 -16.30 15.75 -32.12
C LEU A 197 -17.33 16.88 -32.02
N ASP A 198 -17.49 17.65 -33.07
CA ASP A 198 -18.58 18.62 -33.20
C ASP A 198 -19.88 17.84 -33.48
N LYS A 199 -20.78 17.80 -32.49
CA LYS A 199 -22.02 17.03 -32.55
C LYS A 199 -23.03 17.57 -33.58
N GLU A 200 -22.96 18.87 -33.89
CA GLU A 200 -23.88 19.47 -34.89
C GLU A 200 -23.45 19.13 -36.33
N LYS A 201 -22.14 19.16 -36.61
CA LYS A 201 -21.58 18.80 -37.91
C LYS A 201 -21.34 17.31 -38.05
N ASP A 202 -21.30 16.59 -36.91
CA ASP A 202 -20.91 15.20 -36.83
C ASP A 202 -19.55 14.93 -37.51
N GLU A 203 -18.56 15.79 -37.18
CA GLU A 203 -17.20 15.76 -37.73
C GLU A 203 -16.17 16.09 -36.62
N PHE A 204 -14.95 15.56 -36.75
CA PHE A 204 -13.85 15.92 -35.88
C PHE A 204 -13.22 17.27 -36.30
N VAL A 205 -13.30 18.26 -35.43
CA VAL A 205 -12.77 19.60 -35.61
C VAL A 205 -11.50 19.79 -34.78
N PRO A 206 -10.40 20.29 -35.37
CA PRO A 206 -9.17 20.49 -34.64
C PRO A 206 -9.26 21.68 -33.66
N TYR A 207 -8.67 21.54 -32.46
CA TYR A 207 -8.41 22.68 -31.61
C TYR A 207 -7.35 23.62 -32.22
N PRO A 208 -7.31 24.91 -31.80
CA PRO A 208 -6.36 25.88 -32.28
C PRO A 208 -4.88 25.50 -32.15
N ASP A 209 -4.05 26.08 -32.95
CA ASP A 209 -2.83 25.56 -33.57
C ASP A 209 -1.52 25.67 -32.76
N LYS A 210 -1.53 26.05 -31.47
CA LYS A 210 -0.29 26.19 -30.67
C LYS A 210 0.38 24.86 -30.32
N MET A 211 -0.32 23.74 -30.46
CA MET A 211 0.19 22.38 -30.16
C MET A 211 0.97 21.72 -31.31
N ARG A 212 1.52 22.50 -32.23
CA ARG A 212 2.08 22.04 -33.52
C ARG A 212 3.27 21.08 -33.49
N ARG A 213 3.92 20.88 -32.35
CA ARG A 213 5.15 20.07 -32.27
C ARG A 213 5.02 18.80 -31.43
N GLN A 214 3.87 18.55 -30.86
CA GLN A 214 3.66 17.45 -29.92
C GLN A 214 3.07 16.26 -30.67
N ASN A 215 3.65 15.10 -30.42
CA ASN A 215 3.11 13.82 -30.85
C ASN A 215 2.43 13.17 -29.63
N PRO A 216 1.13 13.47 -29.35
CA PRO A 216 0.47 12.88 -28.19
C PRO A 216 0.39 11.37 -28.36
N THR A 217 0.71 10.63 -27.31
CA THR A 217 0.63 9.16 -27.25
C THR A 217 -0.58 8.70 -26.46
N VAL A 218 -0.85 9.36 -25.35
CA VAL A 218 -1.97 9.05 -24.44
C VAL A 218 -2.56 10.35 -23.91
N MET A 219 -3.87 10.35 -23.66
CA MET A 219 -4.60 11.48 -23.10
C MET A 219 -5.51 10.98 -21.96
N VAL A 220 -5.41 11.62 -20.78
CA VAL A 220 -6.22 11.32 -19.61
C VAL A 220 -6.78 12.61 -19.04
N GLN A 221 -8.08 12.65 -18.71
CA GLN A 221 -8.67 13.79 -18.01
C GLN A 221 -8.21 13.82 -16.57
N ASP A 222 -7.89 15.00 -16.04
CA ASP A 222 -7.57 15.18 -14.63
C ASP A 222 -8.75 14.74 -13.75
N ASN A 223 -8.47 14.13 -12.59
CA ASN A 223 -9.51 13.57 -11.72
C ASN A 223 -10.48 14.62 -11.16
N GLU A 224 -10.02 15.87 -11.00
CA GLU A 224 -10.79 16.95 -10.35
C GLU A 224 -11.12 18.11 -11.28
N GLN A 225 -10.30 18.31 -12.33
CA GLN A 225 -10.36 19.49 -13.20
C GLN A 225 -10.80 19.13 -14.62
N ASP A 226 -11.20 20.11 -15.43
CA ASP A 226 -11.68 19.91 -16.80
C ASP A 226 -10.56 19.91 -17.86
N TYR A 227 -9.30 20.03 -17.45
CA TYR A 227 -8.18 19.90 -18.36
C TYR A 227 -7.69 18.44 -18.48
N PHE A 228 -6.79 18.19 -19.42
CA PHE A 228 -6.24 16.87 -19.72
C PHE A 228 -4.72 16.86 -19.55
N TRP A 229 -4.21 15.71 -19.14
CA TRP A 229 -2.80 15.38 -19.19
C TRP A 229 -2.52 14.63 -20.48
N LEU A 230 -1.64 15.17 -21.32
CA LEU A 230 -1.21 14.53 -22.57
C LEU A 230 0.22 14.06 -22.41
N ALA A 231 0.43 12.76 -22.56
CA ALA A 231 1.74 12.19 -22.79
C ALA A 231 2.17 12.42 -24.24
N THR A 232 3.47 12.60 -24.48
CA THR A 232 4.00 12.89 -25.82
C THR A 232 5.14 11.98 -26.20
N TRP A 233 5.42 11.90 -27.48
CA TRP A 233 6.59 11.22 -28.03
C TRP A 233 7.73 12.22 -28.15
N GLY A 234 8.57 12.32 -27.09
CA GLY A 234 9.77 13.13 -27.10
C GLY A 234 9.67 14.52 -26.46
N ASP A 235 8.48 14.97 -26.05
CA ASP A 235 8.28 16.33 -25.51
C ASP A 235 7.74 16.34 -24.05
N GLY A 236 7.73 15.19 -23.35
CA GLY A 236 7.28 15.09 -21.96
C GLY A 236 5.75 15.10 -21.78
N VAL A 237 5.24 15.75 -20.72
CA VAL A 237 3.81 15.83 -20.39
C VAL A 237 3.29 17.24 -20.58
N VAL A 238 2.13 17.36 -21.23
CA VAL A 238 1.44 18.62 -21.50
C VAL A 238 0.13 18.68 -20.74
N ARG A 239 -0.17 19.82 -20.13
CA ARG A 239 -1.50 20.14 -19.65
C ARG A 239 -2.29 20.82 -20.75
N PHE A 240 -3.37 20.19 -21.18
CA PHE A 240 -4.25 20.68 -22.21
C PHE A 240 -5.61 21.07 -21.63
N ASP A 241 -6.01 22.34 -21.80
CA ASP A 241 -7.32 22.83 -21.41
C ASP A 241 -8.17 23.06 -22.67
N PRO A 242 -9.25 22.29 -22.89
CA PRO A 242 -10.12 22.47 -24.05
C PRO A 242 -10.81 23.83 -24.10
N SER A 243 -11.06 24.47 -22.96
CA SER A 243 -11.70 25.78 -22.89
C SER A 243 -10.74 26.94 -23.22
N ALA A 244 -9.46 26.72 -23.04
CA ALA A 244 -8.38 27.65 -23.35
C ALA A 244 -7.21 26.94 -24.03
N PRO A 245 -7.42 26.31 -25.21
CA PRO A 245 -6.42 25.45 -25.86
C PRO A 245 -5.14 26.23 -26.22
N GLU A 246 -5.22 27.56 -26.34
CA GLU A 246 -4.09 28.44 -26.58
C GLU A 246 -3.14 28.58 -25.37
N ASP A 247 -3.64 28.31 -24.17
CA ASP A 247 -2.90 28.35 -22.91
C ASP A 247 -2.38 26.97 -22.49
N SER A 248 -2.41 26.00 -23.41
CA SER A 248 -1.82 24.68 -23.16
C SER A 248 -0.33 24.79 -22.86
N MET A 249 0.07 24.21 -21.72
CA MET A 249 1.41 24.37 -21.17
C MET A 249 2.15 23.03 -21.08
N PHE A 250 3.44 23.04 -21.42
CA PHE A 250 4.34 22.00 -20.99
C PHE A 250 4.53 22.11 -19.49
N VAL A 251 4.16 21.07 -18.76
CA VAL A 251 4.24 21.05 -17.30
C VAL A 251 5.34 20.11 -16.79
N TYR A 252 5.87 19.29 -17.70
CA TYR A 252 7.03 18.45 -17.44
C TYR A 252 7.78 18.23 -18.76
N SER A 253 8.94 18.85 -18.88
CA SER A 253 9.79 18.79 -20.08
C SER A 253 11.13 18.10 -19.83
N GLU A 254 11.38 17.67 -18.58
CA GLU A 254 12.57 16.85 -18.32
C GLU A 254 12.38 15.48 -18.93
N ILE A 255 13.26 15.16 -19.88
CA ILE A 255 13.26 13.86 -20.51
C ILE A 255 14.02 12.92 -19.58
N PRO A 256 13.43 11.79 -19.17
CA PRO A 256 14.17 10.81 -18.39
C PRO A 256 15.43 10.38 -19.13
N VAL A 257 16.54 10.38 -18.43
CA VAL A 257 17.80 9.84 -18.95
C VAL A 257 17.89 8.40 -18.46
N ASN A 258 18.02 7.45 -19.38
CA ASN A 258 18.20 6.05 -19.03
C ASN A 258 19.56 5.81 -18.32
N ALA A 259 19.77 4.61 -17.77
CA ALA A 259 21.03 4.27 -17.09
C ALA A 259 22.27 4.35 -17.98
N ALA A 260 22.10 4.37 -19.30
CA ALA A 260 23.18 4.57 -20.28
C ALA A 260 23.45 6.05 -20.57
N GLY A 261 22.66 6.98 -20.01
CA GLY A 261 22.78 8.41 -20.25
C GLY A 261 22.11 8.89 -21.56
N GLU A 262 21.23 8.08 -22.13
CA GLU A 262 20.46 8.42 -23.34
C GLU A 262 19.09 8.99 -22.96
N GLU A 263 18.63 10.00 -23.67
CA GLU A 263 17.32 10.60 -23.49
C GLU A 263 16.22 9.66 -24.00
N ASP A 264 15.32 9.23 -23.08
CA ASP A 264 14.13 8.44 -23.44
C ASP A 264 12.86 9.29 -23.29
N GLY A 265 12.61 10.10 -24.30
CA GLY A 265 11.46 11.02 -24.31
C GLY A 265 10.13 10.36 -24.67
N VAL A 266 10.06 9.05 -24.85
CA VAL A 266 8.85 8.35 -25.31
C VAL A 266 8.01 7.94 -24.11
N ILE A 267 6.91 8.63 -23.87
CA ILE A 267 5.91 8.22 -22.87
C ILE A 267 4.88 7.35 -23.58
N LEU A 268 4.77 6.09 -23.14
CA LEU A 268 3.89 5.10 -23.74
C LEU A 268 2.51 5.03 -23.10
N SER A 269 2.44 5.20 -21.78
CA SER A 269 1.19 5.19 -21.03
C SER A 269 1.24 6.18 -19.86
N LEU A 270 0.07 6.65 -19.44
CA LEU A 270 -0.09 7.62 -18.36
C LEU A 270 -1.42 7.39 -17.65
N VAL A 271 -1.42 7.39 -16.31
CA VAL A 271 -2.63 7.39 -15.49
C VAL A 271 -2.45 8.33 -14.30
N GLN A 272 -3.55 8.90 -13.82
CA GLN A 272 -3.59 9.64 -12.55
C GLN A 272 -4.23 8.74 -11.48
N ASP A 273 -3.59 8.63 -10.31
CA ASP A 273 -4.19 7.89 -9.21
C ASP A 273 -5.26 8.72 -8.47
N ASP A 274 -6.18 8.02 -7.75
CA ASP A 274 -7.30 8.68 -7.05
C ASP A 274 -6.94 9.13 -5.63
N LYS A 275 -5.83 8.63 -5.07
CA LYS A 275 -5.54 8.78 -3.64
C LYS A 275 -4.50 9.84 -3.36
N LEU A 276 -3.45 9.82 -4.17
CA LEU A 276 -2.23 10.58 -3.91
C LEU A 276 -2.12 11.80 -4.79
N GLY A 277 -2.93 11.89 -5.86
CA GLY A 277 -2.88 12.98 -6.83
C GLY A 277 -1.61 12.96 -7.68
N TYR A 278 -0.98 11.79 -7.85
CA TYR A 278 0.19 11.62 -8.70
C TYR A 278 -0.20 11.15 -10.09
N ILE A 279 0.62 11.53 -11.05
CA ILE A 279 0.60 10.97 -12.39
C ILE A 279 1.66 9.88 -12.45
N TRP A 280 1.26 8.69 -12.87
CA TRP A 280 2.12 7.55 -13.09
C TRP A 280 2.26 7.31 -14.58
N LEU A 281 3.46 7.05 -15.05
CA LEU A 281 3.72 6.86 -16.46
C LEU A 281 4.78 5.80 -16.73
N THR A 282 4.69 5.20 -17.91
CA THR A 282 5.70 4.34 -18.49
C THR A 282 6.36 5.03 -19.65
N THR A 283 7.69 4.93 -19.71
CA THR A 283 8.48 5.28 -20.88
C THR A 283 8.91 4.01 -21.60
N GLY A 284 9.65 4.15 -22.69
CA GLY A 284 10.24 2.98 -23.36
C GLY A 284 11.15 2.15 -22.47
N HIS A 285 11.65 2.72 -21.35
CA HIS A 285 12.64 2.06 -20.48
C HIS A 285 12.40 2.22 -18.98
N ASP A 286 11.52 3.13 -18.55
CA ASP A 286 11.33 3.45 -17.14
C ASP A 286 9.86 3.52 -16.72
N PHE A 287 9.62 3.30 -15.42
CA PHE A 287 8.37 3.59 -14.74
C PHE A 287 8.61 4.72 -13.73
N MET A 288 7.81 5.78 -13.79
CA MET A 288 7.99 6.93 -12.94
C MET A 288 6.69 7.54 -12.45
N SER A 289 6.79 8.37 -11.41
CA SER A 289 5.69 9.18 -10.93
C SER A 289 6.03 10.67 -10.91
N LEU A 290 5.01 11.47 -11.19
CA LEU A 290 5.06 12.92 -11.17
C LEU A 290 4.03 13.43 -10.17
N GLN A 291 4.49 14.26 -9.23
CA GLN A 291 3.62 14.93 -8.27
C GLN A 291 3.03 16.20 -8.90
N ILE A 292 1.71 16.34 -8.83
CA ILE A 292 1.02 17.56 -9.24
C ILE A 292 1.27 18.63 -8.17
N GLN A 293 1.89 19.75 -8.56
CA GLN A 293 2.18 20.88 -7.67
C GLN A 293 0.96 21.81 -7.58
N PRO A 294 0.87 22.67 -6.54
CA PRO A 294 -0.24 23.65 -6.41
C PRO A 294 -0.38 24.62 -7.59
N ASP A 295 0.73 24.92 -8.28
CA ASP A 295 0.75 25.73 -9.51
C ASP A 295 0.41 24.92 -10.78
N LYS A 296 0.02 23.66 -10.61
CA LYS A 296 -0.33 22.70 -11.66
C LYS A 296 0.85 22.31 -12.57
N THR A 297 2.08 22.55 -12.12
CA THR A 297 3.29 21.95 -12.72
C THR A 297 3.49 20.53 -12.16
N LEU A 298 4.37 19.75 -12.78
CA LEU A 298 4.68 18.40 -12.37
C LEU A 298 6.12 18.32 -11.89
N LYS A 299 6.33 17.59 -10.81
CA LYS A 299 7.66 17.32 -10.25
C LYS A 299 7.88 15.82 -10.15
N GLN A 300 8.98 15.33 -10.70
CA GLN A 300 9.35 13.92 -10.59
C GLN A 300 9.65 13.56 -9.13
N LEU A 301 9.09 12.43 -8.69
CA LEU A 301 9.43 11.83 -7.41
C LEU A 301 10.47 10.73 -7.63
N LYS A 302 11.52 10.75 -6.82
CA LYS A 302 12.51 9.66 -6.80
C LYS A 302 12.10 8.65 -5.74
N PHE A 303 11.96 7.39 -6.14
CA PHE A 303 11.70 6.29 -5.23
C PHE A 303 13.01 5.74 -4.67
N GLN A 304 13.00 5.32 -3.41
CA GLN A 304 14.14 4.62 -2.78
C GLN A 304 14.21 3.14 -3.20
N THR A 305 13.76 2.77 -4.36
CA THR A 305 13.71 1.36 -4.73
C THR A 305 14.80 1.03 -5.74
N GLY A 306 15.84 0.33 -5.30
CA GLY A 306 16.67 -0.47 -6.19
C GLY A 306 15.93 -1.67 -6.82
N LEU A 307 14.59 -1.63 -6.83
CA LEU A 307 13.68 -2.68 -7.29
C LEU A 307 12.94 -2.31 -8.58
N LEU A 308 12.94 -1.02 -8.97
CA LEU A 308 12.34 -0.65 -10.25
C LEU A 308 13.18 -1.20 -11.39
N PRO A 309 12.57 -1.90 -12.33
CA PRO A 309 13.29 -2.38 -13.51
C PRO A 309 13.72 -1.18 -14.37
N VAL A 310 15.00 -0.98 -14.46
CA VAL A 310 15.62 -0.06 -15.41
C VAL A 310 15.96 -0.81 -16.70
N ASN A 311 15.83 -0.16 -17.85
CA ASN A 311 16.13 -0.69 -19.19
C ASN A 311 15.20 -1.82 -19.68
N HIS A 312 13.90 -1.78 -19.33
CA HIS A 312 12.90 -2.70 -19.84
C HIS A 312 11.79 -1.95 -20.57
N MET A 313 11.29 -2.52 -21.66
CA MET A 313 10.19 -1.95 -22.41
C MET A 313 8.87 -2.10 -21.67
N LEU A 314 8.43 -1.05 -21.00
CA LEU A 314 7.16 -0.98 -20.26
C LEU A 314 6.10 -0.38 -21.18
N VAL A 315 5.00 -1.09 -21.41
CA VAL A 315 4.02 -0.76 -22.44
C VAL A 315 2.85 0.05 -21.88
N GLU A 316 2.28 -0.40 -20.76
CA GLU A 316 1.05 0.18 -20.23
C GLU A 316 1.05 0.23 -18.70
N VAL A 317 0.41 1.24 -18.15
CA VAL A 317 0.04 1.30 -16.74
C VAL A 317 -1.47 1.40 -16.63
N LEU A 318 -2.08 0.49 -15.85
CA LEU A 318 -3.50 0.47 -15.56
C LEU A 318 -3.73 0.69 -14.06
N LYS A 319 -4.69 1.56 -13.75
CA LYS A 319 -5.10 1.85 -12.39
C LYS A 319 -5.97 0.73 -11.82
N GLY A 320 -5.54 0.17 -10.69
CA GLY A 320 -6.29 -0.78 -9.87
C GLY A 320 -6.87 -0.16 -8.59
N ARG A 321 -7.35 -1.01 -7.70
CA ARG A 321 -7.83 -0.60 -6.36
C ARG A 321 -6.64 -0.47 -5.39
N GLY A 322 -5.99 0.70 -5.37
CA GLY A 322 -4.81 0.94 -4.52
C GLY A 322 -3.52 0.33 -5.04
N CYS A 323 -3.51 -0.08 -6.30
CA CYS A 323 -2.34 -0.57 -7.00
C CYS A 323 -2.35 -0.12 -8.46
N LEU A 324 -1.23 -0.29 -9.12
CA LEU A 324 -1.08 -0.09 -10.55
C LEU A 324 -0.59 -1.40 -11.17
N TRP A 325 -1.20 -1.79 -12.27
CA TRP A 325 -0.75 -2.91 -13.08
C TRP A 325 0.15 -2.36 -14.18
N VAL A 326 1.37 -2.85 -14.26
CA VAL A 326 2.36 -2.40 -15.23
C VAL A 326 2.70 -3.54 -16.15
N SER A 327 2.36 -3.40 -17.43
CA SER A 327 2.70 -4.38 -18.44
C SER A 327 4.09 -4.12 -19.02
N ALA A 328 4.81 -5.21 -19.30
CA ALA A 328 6.12 -5.18 -19.90
C ALA A 328 6.21 -6.14 -21.08
N PHE A 329 7.00 -5.76 -22.08
CA PHE A 329 7.17 -6.54 -23.31
C PHE A 329 8.28 -7.57 -23.20
N ASP A 330 9.38 -7.22 -22.55
CA ASP A 330 10.63 -8.00 -22.49
C ASP A 330 10.92 -8.63 -21.12
N ARG A 331 9.99 -8.53 -20.18
CA ARG A 331 10.05 -9.11 -18.84
C ARG A 331 8.65 -9.48 -18.33
N PRO A 332 8.52 -10.24 -17.23
CA PRO A 332 7.24 -10.41 -16.55
C PRO A 332 6.63 -9.07 -16.12
N SER A 333 5.35 -8.90 -16.41
CA SER A 333 4.56 -7.76 -15.94
C SER A 333 4.36 -7.82 -14.43
N PHE A 334 4.12 -6.68 -13.79
CA PHE A 334 4.15 -6.57 -12.32
C PHE A 334 3.07 -5.63 -11.79
N ILE A 335 2.85 -5.70 -10.48
CA ILE A 335 1.91 -4.84 -9.75
C ILE A 335 2.72 -3.90 -8.87
N VAL A 336 2.41 -2.60 -8.93
CA VAL A 336 2.92 -1.58 -8.03
C VAL A 336 1.84 -1.27 -7.01
N HIS A 337 2.09 -1.60 -5.75
CA HIS A 337 1.19 -1.29 -4.66
C HIS A 337 1.42 0.15 -4.22
N LEU A 338 0.35 0.95 -4.28
CA LEU A 338 0.34 2.33 -3.80
C LEU A 338 0.05 2.29 -2.31
N MET A 339 1.10 2.38 -1.50
CA MET A 339 0.96 2.35 -0.05
C MET A 339 0.07 3.51 0.40
N ASP A 340 -0.87 3.23 1.28
CA ASP A 340 -1.51 4.28 2.06
C ASP A 340 -0.44 4.94 2.92
N ASN A 341 -0.45 6.28 3.04
CA ASN A 341 0.45 7.04 3.92
C ASN A 341 0.31 6.66 5.42
N MET A 342 -0.46 5.62 5.76
CA MET A 342 -0.65 5.15 7.13
C MET A 342 0.53 4.34 7.66
N THR A 343 1.33 3.71 6.77
CA THR A 343 2.53 2.97 7.17
C THR A 343 3.76 3.57 6.53
N LYS A 344 4.82 3.71 7.31
CA LYS A 344 6.14 4.12 6.82
C LYS A 344 7.20 3.25 7.48
N ASP A 345 7.99 2.57 6.68
CA ASP A 345 9.08 1.76 7.18
C ASP A 345 10.38 2.55 7.18
N TYR A 346 11.15 2.35 8.26
CA TYR A 346 12.50 2.89 8.39
C TYR A 346 13.47 1.72 8.38
N ALA A 347 14.07 1.45 7.22
CA ALA A 347 15.27 0.66 7.16
C ALA A 347 16.40 1.49 7.77
N LEU A 348 17.17 0.91 8.69
CA LEU A 348 18.28 1.59 9.36
C LEU A 348 19.61 1.33 8.64
N PRO A 349 19.92 2.04 7.53
CA PRO A 349 21.07 1.71 6.67
C PRO A 349 22.42 1.91 7.37
N ALA A 350 22.51 2.88 8.28
CA ALA A 350 23.75 3.17 9.01
C ALA A 350 24.23 2.03 9.93
N LEU A 351 23.37 1.04 10.17
CA LEU A 351 23.63 -0.09 11.07
C LEU A 351 23.90 -1.38 10.29
N ALA A 352 23.41 -1.48 9.05
CA ALA A 352 23.63 -2.64 8.18
C ALA A 352 25.09 -2.80 7.77
N ASP A 353 25.84 -1.70 7.58
CA ASP A 353 27.23 -1.72 7.13
C ASP A 353 28.21 -2.24 8.18
N ARG A 354 27.87 -2.20 9.48
CA ARG A 354 28.73 -2.69 10.58
C ARG A 354 28.49 -4.14 10.98
N VAL A 355 27.33 -4.69 10.62
CA VAL A 355 26.95 -6.05 10.99
C VAL A 355 26.28 -6.71 9.79
N ASN A 356 26.89 -7.73 9.23
CA ASN A 356 26.37 -8.56 8.12
C ASN A 356 25.04 -9.28 8.42
N ARG A 357 24.18 -8.72 9.27
CA ARG A 357 22.87 -9.27 9.67
C ARG A 357 21.87 -8.14 9.84
N SER A 358 20.66 -8.38 9.41
CA SER A 358 19.51 -7.49 9.57
C SER A 358 19.30 -7.13 11.04
N PRO A 359 19.38 -5.87 11.45
CA PRO A 359 19.31 -5.49 12.86
C PRO A 359 17.87 -5.64 13.41
N ALA A 360 17.71 -6.43 14.45
CA ALA A 360 16.44 -6.53 15.17
C ALA A 360 16.30 -5.36 16.16
N VAL A 361 15.18 -4.66 16.12
CA VAL A 361 14.83 -3.63 17.10
C VAL A 361 14.01 -4.30 18.23
N MET A 362 14.63 -4.40 19.41
CA MET A 362 14.13 -5.18 20.54
C MET A 362 13.18 -4.39 21.45
N ALA A 363 13.38 -3.07 21.55
CA ALA A 363 12.53 -2.16 22.31
C ALA A 363 12.54 -0.77 21.70
N LEU A 364 11.45 -0.02 21.87
CA LEU A 364 11.25 1.34 21.35
C LEU A 364 10.66 2.25 22.43
N CYS A 365 11.08 3.51 22.42
CA CYS A 365 10.50 4.54 23.29
C CYS A 365 10.65 5.93 22.68
N ASP A 366 9.56 6.70 22.61
CA ASP A 366 9.57 8.14 22.32
C ASP A 366 9.81 8.92 23.62
N ASP A 367 10.78 9.84 23.64
CA ASP A 367 11.03 10.68 24.79
C ASP A 367 10.11 11.91 24.88
N GLY A 368 9.25 12.09 23.87
CA GLY A 368 8.28 13.17 23.79
C GLY A 368 8.79 14.48 23.17
N ASP A 369 10.05 14.52 22.77
CA ASP A 369 10.68 15.63 22.06
C ASP A 369 10.99 15.32 20.57
N GLY A 370 10.41 14.22 20.06
CA GLY A 370 10.53 13.79 18.65
C GLY A 370 11.79 12.99 18.36
N MET A 371 12.41 12.43 19.39
CA MET A 371 13.51 11.47 19.25
C MET A 371 13.03 10.09 19.63
N MET A 372 13.37 9.11 18.80
CA MET A 372 13.09 7.71 19.05
C MET A 372 14.31 7.01 19.65
N TRP A 373 14.14 6.49 20.84
CA TRP A 373 15.11 5.61 21.50
C TRP A 373 14.80 4.18 21.13
N MET A 374 15.81 3.42 20.79
CA MET A 374 15.65 2.01 20.47
C MET A 374 16.78 1.18 21.03
N MET A 375 16.45 -0.03 21.45
CA MET A 375 17.40 -1.07 21.77
C MET A 375 17.54 -2.01 20.58
N GLN A 376 18.74 -2.12 20.06
CA GLN A 376 19.01 -2.92 18.88
C GLN A 376 19.89 -4.12 19.24
N GLU A 377 19.52 -5.29 18.72
CA GLU A 377 20.29 -6.52 18.93
C GLU A 377 21.74 -6.33 18.51
N ARG A 378 22.69 -6.65 19.42
CA ARG A 378 24.16 -6.58 19.22
C ARG A 378 24.73 -5.17 18.94
N THR A 379 23.90 -4.15 18.96
CA THR A 379 24.34 -2.76 18.74
C THR A 379 24.21 -1.94 20.02
N GLY A 380 23.23 -2.27 20.88
CA GLY A 380 22.94 -1.56 22.10
C GLY A 380 21.93 -0.44 21.94
N LEU A 381 22.07 0.63 22.73
CA LEU A 381 21.14 1.76 22.75
C LEU A 381 21.42 2.71 21.58
N VAL A 382 20.36 3.03 20.83
CA VAL A 382 20.41 3.89 19.63
C VAL A 382 19.40 5.03 19.81
N LEU A 383 19.82 6.24 19.49
CA LEU A 383 18.96 7.42 19.40
C LEU A 383 18.78 7.81 17.92
N TYR A 384 17.54 7.97 17.50
CA TYR A 384 17.20 8.30 16.14
C TYR A 384 16.35 9.57 16.07
N ASP A 385 16.87 10.59 15.39
CA ASP A 385 16.10 11.76 14.97
C ASP A 385 15.35 11.44 13.67
N LEU A 386 14.08 11.10 13.80
CA LEU A 386 13.23 10.74 12.67
C LEU A 386 13.00 11.89 11.68
N LYS A 387 13.15 13.14 12.11
CA LYS A 387 12.95 14.33 11.27
C LYS A 387 14.17 14.67 10.43
N GLN A 388 15.37 14.50 11.02
CA GLN A 388 16.64 14.81 10.35
C GLN A 388 17.31 13.57 9.74
N ASP A 389 16.71 12.39 9.93
CA ASP A 389 17.29 11.09 9.53
C ASP A 389 18.72 10.89 10.07
N LYS A 390 18.92 11.26 11.35
CA LYS A 390 20.20 11.14 12.03
C LYS A 390 20.15 10.10 13.13
N VAL A 391 21.13 9.21 13.09
CA VAL A 391 21.27 8.12 14.05
C VAL A 391 22.55 8.32 14.89
N LYS A 392 22.45 8.11 16.22
CA LYS A 392 23.61 8.01 17.10
C LYS A 392 23.56 6.68 17.87
N ILE A 393 24.65 5.94 17.80
CA ILE A 393 24.84 4.67 18.49
C ILE A 393 25.66 4.93 19.77
N TYR A 394 25.23 4.34 20.86
CA TYR A 394 25.86 4.52 22.18
C TYR A 394 26.68 3.31 22.66
N SER A 395 26.93 2.33 21.81
CA SER A 395 27.76 1.16 22.12
C SER A 395 29.23 1.50 22.44
N ASP A 396 29.70 2.64 21.93
CA ASP A 396 31.11 3.06 22.06
C ASP A 396 31.37 3.96 23.31
N PHE A 397 30.36 4.21 24.13
CA PHE A 397 30.49 5.00 25.35
C PHE A 397 30.96 4.11 26.52
N PRO A 398 32.09 4.41 27.18
CA PRO A 398 32.61 3.59 28.27
C PRO A 398 31.60 3.33 29.39
N GLU A 399 30.79 4.32 29.71
CA GLU A 399 29.74 4.25 30.73
C GLU A 399 28.59 3.31 30.32
N LEU A 400 28.32 3.18 29.01
CA LEU A 400 27.29 2.31 28.47
C LEU A 400 27.82 0.93 28.08
N VAL A 401 29.08 0.82 27.71
CA VAL A 401 29.74 -0.48 27.47
C VAL A 401 29.81 -1.25 28.82
N SER A 402 30.09 -0.56 29.93
CA SER A 402 30.03 -1.15 31.25
C SER A 402 28.62 -1.59 31.68
N LEU A 403 27.60 -0.95 31.08
CA LEU A 403 26.18 -1.28 31.33
C LEU A 403 25.69 -2.48 30.52
N SER A 404 26.50 -2.94 29.51
CA SER A 404 26.19 -4.14 28.66
C SER A 404 24.72 -4.20 28.26
N LEU A 405 24.21 -3.10 27.65
CA LEU A 405 22.82 -2.95 27.24
C LEU A 405 22.43 -3.84 26.03
N ASP A 406 23.29 -4.79 25.67
CA ASP A 406 23.13 -5.65 24.50
C ASP A 406 21.85 -6.50 24.52
N ASN A 407 21.20 -6.62 25.69
CA ASN A 407 19.99 -7.42 25.89
C ASN A 407 18.87 -6.66 26.63
N GLY A 408 18.83 -5.32 26.55
CA GLY A 408 17.72 -4.54 27.11
C GLY A 408 16.38 -4.97 26.47
N ARG A 409 15.38 -5.31 27.29
CA ARG A 409 14.12 -5.83 26.79
C ARG A 409 12.93 -4.88 26.96
N GLU A 410 13.03 -3.89 27.84
CA GLU A 410 11.91 -3.01 28.13
C GLU A 410 12.36 -1.57 28.24
N MET A 411 11.58 -0.66 27.66
CA MET A 411 11.80 0.78 27.72
C MET A 411 10.47 1.49 28.00
N ALA A 412 10.54 2.55 28.80
CA ALA A 412 9.40 3.42 29.04
C ALA A 412 9.82 4.89 29.05
N ARG A 413 8.91 5.77 28.72
CA ARG A 413 9.13 7.21 28.79
C ARG A 413 9.26 7.67 30.23
N ALA A 414 10.30 8.44 30.56
CA ALA A 414 10.47 9.16 31.80
C ALA A 414 9.77 10.51 31.70
N ARG A 415 8.57 10.61 32.32
CA ARG A 415 7.69 11.78 32.19
C ARG A 415 8.19 12.98 32.94
N ILE A 416 8.78 12.76 34.17
CA ILE A 416 9.30 13.83 35.03
C ILE A 416 10.58 14.43 34.45
N ASN A 417 11.50 13.60 33.99
CA ASN A 417 12.84 14.00 33.60
C ASN A 417 13.03 14.18 32.10
N ASN A 418 11.96 14.09 31.28
CA ASN A 418 12.00 14.15 29.84
C ASN A 418 13.07 13.22 29.23
N GLY A 419 13.07 11.98 29.65
CA GLY A 419 14.00 10.95 29.20
C GLY A 419 13.33 9.60 29.04
N ILE A 420 14.07 8.57 29.31
CA ILE A 420 13.60 7.18 29.23
C ILE A 420 14.04 6.36 30.42
N TRP A 421 13.26 5.35 30.78
CA TRP A 421 13.63 4.24 31.63
C TRP A 421 14.00 3.04 30.78
N VAL A 422 15.09 2.37 31.12
CA VAL A 422 15.59 1.18 30.41
C VAL A 422 15.82 0.06 31.40
N ALA A 423 15.20 -1.09 31.22
CA ALA A 423 15.47 -2.30 31.98
C ALA A 423 16.34 -3.25 31.18
N LYS A 424 17.38 -3.75 31.83
CA LYS A 424 18.27 -4.75 31.29
C LYS A 424 17.80 -6.16 31.65
N ASP A 425 17.92 -7.07 30.71
CA ASP A 425 17.62 -8.48 30.92
C ASP A 425 18.48 -9.08 32.08
N LEU A 426 17.82 -9.85 32.93
CA LEU A 426 18.40 -10.65 34.03
C LEU A 426 19.04 -9.92 35.20
N ASN A 427 19.31 -8.62 35.18
CA ASN A 427 20.11 -7.93 36.21
C ASN A 427 19.33 -7.19 37.28
N ARG A 428 18.01 -7.11 37.19
CA ARG A 428 17.17 -6.36 38.14
C ARG A 428 17.59 -4.90 38.33
N LEU A 429 18.23 -4.32 37.30
CA LEU A 429 18.63 -2.92 37.23
C LEU A 429 17.77 -2.17 36.28
N VAL A 430 17.31 -0.98 36.69
CA VAL A 430 16.58 -0.05 35.80
C VAL A 430 17.32 1.27 35.75
N TYR A 431 17.61 1.72 34.56
CA TYR A 431 18.38 2.92 34.25
C TYR A 431 17.46 4.05 33.87
N GLY A 432 17.52 5.19 34.55
CA GLY A 432 16.90 6.45 34.16
C GLY A 432 17.86 7.27 33.31
N MET A 433 17.55 7.48 32.05
CA MET A 433 18.41 8.16 31.06
C MET A 433 17.75 9.44 30.59
N THR A 434 18.55 10.52 30.47
CA THR A 434 18.15 11.78 29.87
C THR A 434 19.10 12.19 28.76
N ARG A 435 18.74 13.21 27.97
CA ARG A 435 19.60 13.71 26.89
C ARG A 435 19.63 15.23 26.78
N LYS A 436 20.70 15.73 26.19
CA LYS A 436 20.81 17.11 25.71
C LYS A 436 21.26 17.09 24.25
N GLY A 437 20.34 17.38 23.34
CA GLY A 437 20.55 17.12 21.90
C GLY A 437 20.72 15.62 21.63
N MET A 438 21.86 15.23 21.06
CA MET A 438 22.23 13.83 20.83
C MET A 438 23.18 13.28 21.92
N GLU A 439 23.44 14.00 23.01
CA GLU A 439 24.25 13.54 24.14
C GLU A 439 23.35 12.98 25.25
N MET A 440 23.73 11.84 25.80
CA MET A 440 22.94 11.09 26.80
C MET A 440 23.63 11.14 28.18
N TYR A 441 22.80 11.14 29.23
CA TYR A 441 23.23 11.18 30.63
C TYR A 441 22.46 10.15 31.46
N LEU A 442 23.15 9.49 32.38
CA LEU A 442 22.54 8.64 33.38
C LEU A 442 22.09 9.52 34.57
N GLU A 443 20.79 9.59 34.80
CA GLU A 443 20.16 10.40 35.86
C GLU A 443 19.87 9.60 37.09
N ASP A 444 19.53 8.30 36.94
CA ASP A 444 19.12 7.44 38.02
C ASP A 444 19.47 5.98 37.75
N LEU A 445 19.74 5.22 38.83
CA LEU A 445 19.98 3.78 38.77
C LEU A 445 19.22 3.09 39.89
N ILE A 446 18.21 2.31 39.54
CA ILE A 446 17.42 1.56 40.51
C ILE A 446 17.95 0.15 40.57
N ASP A 447 18.43 -0.24 41.75
CA ASP A 447 18.86 -1.62 42.06
C ASP A 447 17.79 -2.35 42.85
N LEU A 448 17.17 -3.35 42.22
CA LEU A 448 16.13 -4.18 42.87
C LEU A 448 16.72 -5.41 43.57
N ASN A 449 18.05 -5.61 43.55
CA ASN A 449 18.68 -6.73 44.24
C ASN A 449 18.44 -6.63 45.75
N GLY A 450 17.98 -7.72 46.34
CA GLY A 450 17.64 -7.77 47.78
C GLY A 450 16.27 -7.17 48.12
N GLN A 451 15.58 -6.53 47.19
CA GLN A 451 14.23 -5.97 47.38
C GLN A 451 13.14 -6.88 46.78
N VAL A 452 13.51 -7.68 45.80
CA VAL A 452 12.63 -8.63 45.09
C VAL A 452 13.27 -10.02 45.07
N GLU A 453 12.54 -11.04 44.69
CA GLU A 453 13.06 -12.41 44.56
C GLU A 453 14.32 -12.51 43.70
N SER A 454 15.24 -13.41 44.06
CA SER A 454 16.56 -13.53 43.42
C SER A 454 16.50 -13.94 41.93
N ASN A 455 15.39 -14.51 41.47
CA ASN A 455 15.11 -14.89 40.07
C ASN A 455 14.05 -14.01 39.41
N ALA A 456 13.69 -12.90 40.02
CA ALA A 456 12.81 -11.91 39.41
C ALA A 456 13.52 -11.19 38.26
N THR A 457 12.82 -10.97 37.15
CA THR A 457 13.27 -10.19 35.98
C THR A 457 12.25 -9.11 35.66
N VAL A 458 12.70 -7.95 35.18
CA VAL A 458 11.82 -6.86 34.78
C VAL A 458 11.13 -7.23 33.42
N THR A 459 9.82 -7.11 33.40
CA THR A 459 9.00 -7.45 32.27
C THR A 459 8.27 -6.24 31.63
N LYS A 460 7.93 -5.23 32.49
CA LYS A 460 7.27 -3.99 32.04
C LYS A 460 7.71 -2.80 32.87
N LEU A 461 7.78 -1.64 32.22
CA LEU A 461 8.04 -0.34 32.83
C LEU A 461 6.92 0.63 32.44
N TYR A 462 6.48 1.42 33.43
CA TYR A 462 5.49 2.48 33.17
C TYR A 462 5.63 3.58 34.26
N GLU A 463 5.94 4.81 33.87
CA GLU A 463 5.90 5.97 34.76
C GLU A 463 4.52 6.64 34.65
N ASP A 464 3.81 6.74 35.79
CA ASP A 464 2.49 7.34 35.83
C ASP A 464 2.51 8.87 35.87
N SER A 465 1.32 9.48 35.80
CA SER A 465 1.16 10.94 35.86
C SER A 465 1.56 11.56 37.19
N HIS A 466 1.65 10.77 38.25
CA HIS A 466 2.04 11.22 39.59
C HIS A 466 3.55 11.11 39.84
N GLY A 467 4.29 10.52 38.93
CA GLY A 467 5.74 10.32 39.04
C GLY A 467 6.14 9.08 39.81
N ILE A 468 5.31 8.07 39.79
CA ILE A 468 5.64 6.74 40.27
C ILE A 468 6.00 5.86 39.09
N LEU A 469 7.19 5.29 39.10
CA LEU A 469 7.60 4.28 38.12
C LEU A 469 7.11 2.91 38.60
N TRP A 470 6.23 2.30 37.85
CA TRP A 470 5.73 0.95 38.03
C TRP A 470 6.63 -0.03 37.30
N ILE A 471 7.21 -0.97 38.05
CA ILE A 471 8.18 -1.96 37.56
C ILE A 471 7.52 -3.33 37.66
N GLY A 472 7.02 -3.83 36.53
CA GLY A 472 6.47 -5.17 36.42
C GLY A 472 7.58 -6.21 36.38
N LEU A 473 7.37 -7.30 37.07
CA LEU A 473 8.30 -8.41 37.17
C LEU A 473 7.63 -9.70 36.68
N ASN A 474 8.43 -10.70 36.31
CA ASN A 474 7.92 -12.06 36.11
C ASN A 474 7.38 -12.70 37.40
N LYS A 475 7.69 -12.09 38.55
CA LYS A 475 7.22 -12.49 39.86
C LYS A 475 6.91 -11.27 40.74
N GLY A 476 5.82 -10.61 40.44
CA GLY A 476 5.32 -9.48 41.20
C GLY A 476 5.41 -8.12 40.50
N LEU A 477 5.24 -7.08 41.31
CA LEU A 477 5.22 -5.69 40.89
C LEU A 477 5.96 -4.84 41.95
N CYS A 478 6.65 -3.79 41.48
CA CYS A 478 7.30 -2.83 42.37
C CYS A 478 6.91 -1.40 41.95
N SER A 479 6.74 -0.50 42.92
CA SER A 479 6.57 0.93 42.69
C SER A 479 7.76 1.72 43.22
N TYR A 480 8.25 2.68 42.43
CA TYR A 480 9.39 3.54 42.73
C TYR A 480 8.99 5.02 42.60
N ASP A 481 9.22 5.78 43.66
CA ASP A 481 9.01 7.23 43.65
C ASP A 481 10.20 7.92 42.97
N VAL A 482 9.97 8.44 41.77
CA VAL A 482 11.00 9.08 40.94
C VAL A 482 11.54 10.36 41.57
N ARG A 483 10.71 11.11 42.30
CA ARG A 483 11.12 12.35 42.98
C ARG A 483 11.93 12.10 44.23
N GLN A 484 11.53 11.09 45.02
CA GLN A 484 12.20 10.73 46.25
C GLN A 484 13.34 9.74 46.04
N LYS A 485 13.49 9.22 44.82
CA LYS A 485 14.51 8.23 44.44
C LYS A 485 14.53 7.00 45.36
N ARG A 486 13.35 6.44 45.65
CA ARG A 486 13.22 5.26 46.53
C ARG A 486 12.12 4.32 46.11
N ILE A 487 12.31 3.04 46.40
CA ILE A 487 11.25 2.04 46.25
C ILE A 487 10.17 2.35 47.30
N LYS A 488 8.92 2.46 46.83
CA LYS A 488 7.76 2.79 47.63
C LYS A 488 7.09 1.53 48.16
N GLN A 489 6.85 0.55 47.31
CA GLN A 489 6.18 -0.70 47.68
C GLN A 489 6.55 -1.85 46.74
N VAL A 490 6.50 -3.08 47.26
CA VAL A 490 6.64 -4.33 46.50
C VAL A 490 5.39 -5.16 46.69
N TYR A 491 4.87 -5.72 45.58
CA TYR A 491 3.65 -6.54 45.54
C TYR A 491 4.00 -7.94 44.99
N PRO A 492 4.41 -8.89 45.83
CA PRO A 492 4.91 -10.19 45.39
C PRO A 492 3.82 -11.10 44.79
N ASP A 493 2.55 -10.93 45.22
CA ASP A 493 1.45 -11.83 44.87
C ASP A 493 0.78 -11.50 43.55
N VAL A 494 1.27 -10.51 42.78
CA VAL A 494 0.69 -10.10 41.52
C VAL A 494 0.93 -11.15 40.42
N GLY A 495 2.08 -11.85 40.45
CA GLY A 495 2.47 -12.83 39.44
C GLY A 495 3.23 -12.20 38.27
N HIS A 496 3.17 -12.81 37.08
CA HIS A 496 3.91 -12.36 35.90
C HIS A 496 3.20 -11.20 35.22
N VAL A 497 3.76 -10.00 35.36
CA VAL A 497 3.18 -8.76 34.75
C VAL A 497 3.47 -8.70 33.25
N MET A 498 2.41 -8.53 32.48
CA MET A 498 2.47 -8.48 31.01
C MET A 498 2.10 -7.11 30.41
N GLY A 499 1.41 -6.25 31.17
CA GLY A 499 1.03 -4.92 30.73
C GLY A 499 0.65 -4.01 31.89
N ILE A 500 0.93 -2.71 31.73
CA ILE A 500 0.62 -1.68 32.74
C ILE A 500 0.11 -0.45 31.99
N VAL A 501 -1.06 0.08 32.38
CA VAL A 501 -1.64 1.31 31.83
C VAL A 501 -2.30 2.14 32.92
N GLU A 502 -2.44 3.44 32.66
CA GLU A 502 -3.07 4.39 33.58
C GLU A 502 -4.43 4.85 32.98
N ASN A 503 -5.48 4.88 33.83
CA ASN A 503 -6.78 5.41 33.41
C ASN A 503 -6.87 6.93 33.65
N LYS A 504 -8.01 7.54 33.25
CA LYS A 504 -8.25 8.99 33.45
C LYS A 504 -8.22 9.50 34.89
N GLU A 505 -8.41 8.59 35.84
CA GLU A 505 -8.46 8.89 37.29
C GLU A 505 -7.08 8.76 37.94
N GLY A 506 -6.03 8.43 37.14
CA GLY A 506 -4.69 8.18 37.62
C GLY A 506 -4.52 6.80 38.31
N LEU A 507 -5.50 5.90 38.13
CA LEU A 507 -5.40 4.54 38.64
C LEU A 507 -4.70 3.63 37.63
N ILE A 508 -3.85 2.77 38.12
CA ILE A 508 -3.04 1.85 37.31
C ILE A 508 -3.77 0.52 37.15
N TRP A 509 -3.91 0.09 35.90
CA TRP A 509 -4.34 -1.24 35.53
C TRP A 509 -3.14 -2.11 35.16
N ILE A 510 -3.12 -3.33 35.65
CA ILE A 510 -2.05 -4.29 35.44
C ILE A 510 -2.68 -5.59 34.92
N CYS A 511 -2.22 -6.11 33.80
CA CYS A 511 -2.56 -7.45 33.35
C CYS A 511 -1.41 -8.41 33.63
N THR A 512 -1.76 -9.64 33.94
CA THR A 512 -0.81 -10.71 34.26
C THR A 512 -1.05 -11.92 33.37
N GLN A 513 -0.01 -12.73 33.24
CA GLN A 513 -0.14 -13.97 32.50
C GLN A 513 -1.11 -14.95 33.17
N ASP A 514 -1.03 -15.08 34.51
CA ASP A 514 -1.66 -16.18 35.25
C ASP A 514 -2.79 -15.74 36.20
N ASN A 515 -2.80 -14.48 36.65
CA ASN A 515 -3.64 -14.02 37.76
C ASN A 515 -4.73 -13.00 37.34
N GLY A 516 -4.95 -12.80 36.03
CA GLY A 516 -5.97 -11.90 35.49
C GLY A 516 -5.56 -10.42 35.57
N LEU A 517 -6.48 -9.55 35.98
CA LEU A 517 -6.29 -8.10 36.04
C LEU A 517 -6.19 -7.61 37.49
N PHE A 518 -5.41 -6.55 37.69
CA PHE A 518 -5.35 -5.80 38.92
C PHE A 518 -5.55 -4.31 38.63
N GLN A 519 -6.11 -3.59 39.60
CA GLN A 519 -6.23 -2.14 39.59
C GLN A 519 -5.73 -1.57 40.90
N THR A 520 -4.98 -0.47 40.87
CA THR A 520 -4.64 0.28 42.11
C THR A 520 -5.88 0.98 42.63
N THR A 521 -5.99 1.08 43.93
CA THR A 521 -7.00 1.87 44.63
C THR A 521 -6.41 3.20 45.09
N ALA A 522 -7.24 4.14 45.53
CA ALA A 522 -6.77 5.44 46.01
C ALA A 522 -5.85 5.35 47.25
N ASP A 523 -5.90 4.27 48.00
CA ASP A 523 -5.00 3.96 49.13
C ASP A 523 -3.82 3.06 48.72
N GLU A 524 -3.52 3.01 47.40
CA GLU A 524 -2.39 2.29 46.80
C GLU A 524 -2.39 0.77 47.01
N LYS A 525 -3.52 0.19 47.38
CA LYS A 525 -3.69 -1.27 47.37
C LYS A 525 -4.08 -1.77 45.99
N LEU A 526 -3.93 -3.06 45.76
CA LEU A 526 -4.34 -3.72 44.53
C LEU A 526 -5.66 -4.45 44.74
N ARG A 527 -6.63 -4.12 43.87
CA ARG A 527 -7.88 -4.87 43.70
C ARG A 527 -7.70 -5.86 42.55
N SER A 528 -7.96 -7.14 42.81
CA SER A 528 -7.88 -8.21 41.79
C SER A 528 -9.23 -8.42 41.09
N PHE A 529 -9.16 -8.64 39.78
CA PHE A 529 -10.26 -9.07 38.89
C PHE A 529 -9.87 -10.42 38.31
N LYS A 530 -10.42 -11.50 38.82
CA LYS A 530 -10.14 -12.84 38.32
C LYS A 530 -10.82 -13.06 36.98
N LEU A 531 -10.02 -13.14 35.94
CA LEU A 531 -10.43 -13.50 34.57
C LEU A 531 -9.65 -14.76 34.20
N ASP A 532 -10.36 -15.84 33.88
CA ASP A 532 -9.73 -17.14 33.52
C ASP A 532 -9.10 -17.09 32.13
N LYS A 533 -8.13 -16.19 31.96
CA LYS A 533 -7.42 -15.98 30.71
C LYS A 533 -5.95 -15.61 30.92
N ASN A 534 -5.09 -16.09 30.08
CA ASN A 534 -3.66 -15.79 30.04
C ASN A 534 -3.39 -14.60 29.13
N PHE A 535 -3.16 -13.43 29.71
CA PHE A 535 -2.94 -12.22 28.95
C PHE A 535 -1.47 -12.04 28.56
N SER A 536 -1.25 -11.57 27.32
CA SER A 536 0.07 -11.26 26.76
C SER A 536 0.37 -9.76 26.74
N CYS A 537 -0.65 -8.91 26.70
CA CYS A 537 -0.50 -7.45 26.62
C CYS A 537 -1.78 -6.72 27.01
N LEU A 538 -1.65 -5.40 27.25
CA LEU A 538 -2.73 -4.53 27.71
C LEU A 538 -2.59 -3.16 27.05
N SER A 539 -3.70 -2.59 26.57
CA SER A 539 -3.84 -1.21 26.16
C SER A 539 -5.13 -0.61 26.67
N ILE A 540 -5.22 0.70 26.74
CA ILE A 540 -6.43 1.42 27.12
C ILE A 540 -6.81 2.37 25.98
N ALA A 541 -8.08 2.31 25.56
CA ALA A 541 -8.59 3.16 24.49
C ALA A 541 -9.10 4.52 25.02
N PRO A 542 -9.26 5.55 24.18
CA PRO A 542 -9.81 6.84 24.59
C PRO A 542 -11.20 6.80 25.22
N ASP A 543 -11.99 5.78 24.95
CA ASP A 543 -13.30 5.50 25.58
C ASP A 543 -13.18 4.73 26.92
N TRP A 544 -11.94 4.50 27.38
CA TRP A 544 -11.58 3.85 28.64
C TRP A 544 -11.85 2.34 28.69
N ILE A 545 -12.16 1.73 27.58
CA ILE A 545 -12.20 0.27 27.45
C ILE A 545 -10.78 -0.27 27.48
N LEU A 546 -10.57 -1.32 28.28
CA LEU A 546 -9.31 -2.05 28.32
C LEU A 546 -9.28 -3.09 27.20
N TRP A 547 -8.20 -3.12 26.46
CA TRP A 547 -7.95 -4.08 25.40
C TRP A 547 -6.83 -5.01 25.80
N LEU A 548 -7.10 -6.31 25.75
CA LEU A 548 -6.26 -7.37 26.28
C LEU A 548 -5.94 -8.37 25.17
N GLY A 549 -4.66 -8.64 24.95
CA GLY A 549 -4.23 -9.72 24.05
C GLY A 549 -4.00 -11.01 24.80
N THR A 550 -4.13 -12.12 24.07
CA THR A 550 -3.81 -13.46 24.56
C THR A 550 -2.92 -14.21 23.60
N CYS A 551 -2.24 -15.25 24.06
CA CYS A 551 -1.37 -16.07 23.19
C CYS A 551 -2.13 -17.01 22.25
N ASP A 552 -3.40 -17.32 22.53
CA ASP A 552 -4.16 -18.38 21.87
C ASP A 552 -5.64 -18.07 21.63
N GLY A 553 -6.16 -17.03 22.27
CA GLY A 553 -7.59 -16.72 22.29
C GLY A 553 -8.00 -15.44 21.55
N GLY A 554 -7.07 -14.75 20.89
CA GLY A 554 -7.32 -13.47 20.22
C GLY A 554 -7.29 -12.28 21.15
N VAL A 555 -8.14 -11.31 20.92
CA VAL A 555 -8.24 -10.04 21.66
C VAL A 555 -9.51 -9.98 22.46
N TYR A 556 -9.44 -9.37 23.63
CA TYR A 556 -10.59 -9.13 24.50
C TYR A 556 -10.73 -7.64 24.80
N SER A 557 -11.96 -7.12 24.74
CA SER A 557 -12.29 -5.84 25.37
C SER A 557 -12.90 -6.07 26.74
N TYR A 558 -12.48 -5.29 27.72
CA TYR A 558 -13.05 -5.32 29.07
C TYR A 558 -13.53 -3.92 29.45
N ASP A 559 -14.83 -3.81 29.71
CA ASP A 559 -15.44 -2.61 30.26
C ASP A 559 -15.52 -2.70 31.78
N PRO A 560 -14.70 -1.93 32.52
CA PRO A 560 -14.70 -1.98 34.00
C PRO A 560 -16.01 -1.48 34.59
N SER A 561 -16.75 -0.61 33.91
CA SER A 561 -18.01 -0.03 34.43
C SER A 561 -19.17 -1.03 34.39
N GLU A 562 -19.21 -1.86 33.35
CA GLU A 562 -20.22 -2.92 33.18
C GLU A 562 -19.73 -4.29 33.66
N ASN A 563 -18.46 -4.42 34.01
CA ASN A 563 -17.77 -5.69 34.25
C ASN A 563 -17.98 -6.71 33.13
N LYS A 564 -17.87 -6.23 31.90
CA LYS A 564 -18.18 -6.99 30.69
C LYS A 564 -16.91 -7.31 29.91
N LEU A 565 -16.71 -8.58 29.62
CA LEU A 565 -15.60 -9.08 28.79
C LEU A 565 -16.16 -9.58 27.43
N VAL A 566 -15.64 -9.09 26.31
CA VAL A 566 -16.01 -9.52 24.97
C VAL A 566 -14.78 -10.00 24.22
N SER A 567 -14.89 -11.12 23.49
CA SER A 567 -13.78 -11.69 22.73
C SER A 567 -13.90 -11.41 21.22
N TYR A 568 -12.75 -11.20 20.58
CA TYR A 568 -12.57 -11.02 19.15
C TYR A 568 -11.46 -11.96 18.68
N ASN A 569 -11.78 -12.86 17.78
CA ASN A 569 -10.87 -13.91 17.30
C ASN A 569 -11.13 -14.23 15.82
N GLU A 570 -10.59 -15.33 15.32
CA GLU A 570 -10.77 -15.76 13.93
C GLU A 570 -12.25 -15.94 13.55
N ALA A 571 -13.10 -16.38 14.47
CA ALA A 571 -14.54 -16.49 14.21
C ALA A 571 -15.22 -15.13 13.95
N CYS A 572 -14.61 -14.03 14.42
CA CYS A 572 -15.06 -12.66 14.14
C CYS A 572 -14.36 -12.03 12.92
N GLY A 573 -13.50 -12.76 12.22
CA GLY A 573 -12.76 -12.27 11.05
C GLY A 573 -11.33 -11.76 11.33
N MET A 574 -10.81 -11.95 12.55
CA MET A 574 -9.43 -11.64 12.86
C MET A 574 -8.48 -12.63 12.17
N ASN A 575 -7.39 -12.15 11.57
CA ASN A 575 -6.43 -13.00 10.88
C ASN A 575 -5.33 -13.50 11.82
N GLY A 576 -5.66 -14.47 12.70
CA GLY A 576 -4.79 -15.10 13.68
C GLY A 576 -5.21 -14.82 15.13
N ASN A 577 -4.91 -15.73 16.04
CA ASN A 577 -5.32 -15.66 17.45
C ASN A 577 -4.18 -15.36 18.43
N GLN A 578 -2.92 -15.45 17.98
CA GLN A 578 -1.76 -15.12 18.80
C GLN A 578 -1.53 -13.60 18.79
N VAL A 579 -1.62 -12.97 19.93
CA VAL A 579 -1.43 -11.53 20.10
C VAL A 579 -0.20 -11.26 20.95
N ASN A 580 0.77 -10.52 20.38
CA ASN A 580 1.98 -10.13 21.10
C ASN A 580 1.84 -8.77 21.76
N GLN A 581 1.30 -7.78 21.02
CA GLN A 581 1.08 -6.41 21.52
C GLN A 581 -0.21 -5.82 20.96
N ILE A 582 -0.76 -4.88 21.73
CA ILE A 582 -1.95 -4.09 21.34
C ILE A 582 -1.67 -2.61 21.64
N VAL A 583 -2.10 -1.74 20.73
CA VAL A 583 -2.13 -0.28 20.93
C VAL A 583 -3.48 0.24 20.49
N ALA A 584 -4.17 0.98 21.35
CA ALA A 584 -5.36 1.73 20.99
C ALA A 584 -4.94 3.13 20.52
N ASP A 585 -5.44 3.57 19.37
CA ASP A 585 -5.14 4.89 18.83
C ASP A 585 -6.14 5.98 19.31
N ALA A 586 -5.89 7.21 18.92
CA ALA A 586 -6.73 8.37 19.28
C ALA A 586 -8.17 8.30 18.71
N TYR A 587 -8.44 7.41 17.76
CA TYR A 587 -9.72 7.24 17.09
C TYR A 587 -10.52 6.03 17.56
N ASN A 588 -10.01 5.33 18.59
CA ASN A 588 -10.51 4.04 19.10
C ASN A 588 -10.33 2.88 18.10
N HIS A 589 -9.39 2.96 17.16
CA HIS A 589 -8.97 1.78 16.43
C HIS A 589 -7.93 1.02 17.27
N ILE A 590 -7.96 -0.27 17.15
CA ILE A 590 -7.08 -1.18 17.91
C ILE A 590 -6.09 -1.80 16.95
N TRP A 591 -4.82 -1.48 17.17
CA TRP A 591 -3.70 -2.01 16.42
C TRP A 591 -3.14 -3.22 17.13
N ILE A 592 -3.05 -4.34 16.43
CA ILE A 592 -2.74 -5.66 17.01
C ILE A 592 -1.57 -6.26 16.24
N ASP A 593 -0.53 -6.63 16.95
CA ASP A 593 0.60 -7.38 16.43
C ASP A 593 0.41 -8.88 16.68
N THR A 594 0.55 -9.67 15.62
CA THR A 594 0.47 -11.14 15.64
C THR A 594 1.76 -11.81 15.17
N ASN A 595 2.92 -11.27 15.51
CA ASN A 595 4.27 -11.76 15.16
C ASN A 595 4.70 -11.48 13.70
N GLN A 596 3.86 -11.73 12.72
CA GLN A 596 4.17 -11.52 11.28
C GLN A 596 3.21 -10.56 10.58
N LYS A 597 2.18 -10.12 11.27
CA LYS A 597 1.10 -9.31 10.70
C LYS A 597 0.78 -8.18 11.65
N LEU A 598 0.44 -7.04 11.10
CA LEU A 598 -0.17 -5.95 11.83
C LEU A 598 -1.65 -5.88 11.43
N ILE A 599 -2.53 -5.84 12.43
CA ILE A 599 -3.98 -5.83 12.22
C ILE A 599 -4.54 -4.55 12.82
N GLU A 600 -5.30 -3.81 12.03
CA GLU A 600 -6.15 -2.71 12.47
C GLU A 600 -7.57 -3.23 12.68
N PHE A 601 -8.11 -3.07 13.87
CA PHE A 601 -9.48 -3.40 14.22
C PHE A 601 -10.28 -2.14 14.52
N ASN A 602 -11.41 -1.98 13.89
CA ASN A 602 -12.35 -0.91 14.19
C ASN A 602 -13.54 -1.47 14.99
N PRO A 603 -13.61 -1.23 16.31
CA PRO A 603 -14.68 -1.77 17.17
C PRO A 603 -16.09 -1.26 16.84
N ARG A 604 -16.20 -0.08 16.20
CA ARG A 604 -17.51 0.52 15.88
C ARG A 604 -18.28 -0.26 14.82
N ASN A 605 -17.57 -0.82 13.85
CA ASN A 605 -18.17 -1.56 12.74
C ASN A 605 -17.75 -3.04 12.68
N GLY A 606 -16.87 -3.47 13.60
CA GLY A 606 -16.37 -4.84 13.69
C GLY A 606 -15.41 -5.23 12.56
N SER A 607 -14.88 -4.27 11.78
CA SER A 607 -14.00 -4.59 10.66
C SER A 607 -12.55 -4.77 11.08
N PHE A 608 -11.88 -5.75 10.44
CA PHE A 608 -10.45 -5.99 10.55
C PHE A 608 -9.76 -5.66 9.24
N ARG A 609 -8.59 -5.04 9.34
CA ARG A 609 -7.68 -4.85 8.22
C ARG A 609 -6.31 -5.40 8.58
N THR A 610 -5.76 -6.25 7.73
CA THR A 610 -4.46 -6.87 7.94
C THR A 610 -3.41 -6.25 7.01
N TYR A 611 -2.24 -5.96 7.54
CA TYR A 611 -1.07 -5.46 6.83
C TYR A 611 -0.02 -6.57 6.81
N LEU A 612 0.49 -6.88 5.62
CA LEU A 612 1.39 -8.01 5.37
C LEU A 612 2.65 -7.56 4.63
N THR A 613 3.71 -8.33 4.76
CA THR A 613 4.89 -8.17 3.91
C THR A 613 4.64 -8.64 2.47
N THR A 614 3.77 -9.61 2.30
CA THR A 614 3.45 -10.20 0.99
C THR A 614 2.64 -9.27 0.08
N ASP A 615 1.86 -8.37 0.66
CA ASP A 615 1.12 -7.33 -0.09
C ASP A 615 1.87 -5.98 -0.11
N GLY A 616 3.06 -5.95 0.49
CA GLY A 616 3.92 -4.79 0.57
C GLY A 616 3.43 -3.67 1.50
N SER A 617 2.39 -3.90 2.30
CA SER A 617 1.89 -2.89 3.22
C SER A 617 2.84 -2.62 4.39
N ILE A 618 3.74 -3.56 4.70
CA ILE A 618 4.80 -3.43 5.71
C ILE A 618 6.07 -4.15 5.23
N LEU A 619 7.25 -3.72 5.70
CA LEU A 619 8.53 -4.39 5.43
C LEU A 619 8.97 -5.33 6.57
N LEU A 620 8.42 -5.20 7.77
CA LEU A 620 8.78 -6.07 8.89
C LEU A 620 8.31 -7.50 8.67
N HIS A 621 9.27 -8.42 8.60
CA HIS A 621 8.99 -9.85 8.52
C HIS A 621 8.61 -10.46 9.87
N ARG A 622 9.00 -9.79 10.97
CA ARG A 622 8.72 -10.21 12.31
C ARG A 622 8.67 -9.02 13.26
N PHE A 623 7.57 -8.88 13.98
CA PHE A 623 7.42 -7.94 15.08
C PHE A 623 7.99 -8.53 16.37
N LEU A 624 8.52 -7.67 17.23
CA LEU A 624 9.07 -8.11 18.53
C LEU A 624 8.17 -7.60 19.67
N PRO A 625 7.82 -8.47 20.65
CA PRO A 625 6.75 -8.18 21.62
C PRO A 625 6.95 -6.95 22.50
N THR A 626 8.20 -6.52 22.74
CA THR A 626 8.52 -5.36 23.59
C THR A 626 8.82 -4.10 22.77
N ALA A 627 8.80 -4.21 21.44
CA ALA A 627 9.20 -3.14 20.56
C ALA A 627 7.99 -2.38 19.98
N VAL A 628 7.18 -1.78 20.82
CA VAL A 628 6.07 -0.91 20.39
C VAL A 628 6.04 0.36 21.24
N CYS A 629 5.78 1.48 20.58
CA CYS A 629 5.67 2.78 21.22
C CYS A 629 4.66 3.67 20.53
N GLN A 630 3.72 4.23 21.29
CA GLN A 630 2.88 5.33 20.82
C GLN A 630 3.55 6.65 21.18
N ALA A 631 3.94 7.40 20.15
CA ALA A 631 4.60 8.67 20.33
C ALA A 631 3.61 9.80 20.66
N LYS A 632 4.15 10.91 21.16
CA LYS A 632 3.34 12.08 21.56
C LYS A 632 2.56 12.72 20.42
N ASP A 633 3.04 12.58 19.18
CA ASP A 633 2.37 13.05 17.97
C ASP A 633 1.20 12.16 17.51
N GLY A 634 0.94 11.05 18.22
CA GLY A 634 -0.10 10.08 17.92
C GLY A 634 0.32 8.95 16.98
N ASN A 635 1.51 9.02 16.38
CA ASN A 635 2.05 7.93 15.57
C ASN A 635 2.39 6.70 16.45
N ILE A 636 2.24 5.52 15.87
CA ILE A 636 2.59 4.27 16.53
C ILE A 636 3.79 3.66 15.81
N TYR A 637 4.82 3.32 16.57
CA TYR A 637 6.04 2.72 16.04
C TYR A 637 6.15 1.28 16.51
N TRP A 638 6.38 0.39 15.56
CA TRP A 638 6.56 -1.05 15.75
C TRP A 638 7.98 -1.43 15.38
N GLY A 639 8.70 -2.06 16.28
CA GLY A 639 10.04 -2.57 16.04
C GLY A 639 10.05 -4.05 15.71
N GLY A 640 11.02 -4.48 14.96
CA GLY A 640 11.14 -5.87 14.54
C GLY A 640 12.32 -6.11 13.62
N ILE A 641 12.15 -7.01 12.68
CA ILE A 641 13.16 -7.37 11.69
C ILE A 641 12.57 -7.15 10.28
N PRO A 642 13.23 -6.32 9.46
CA PRO A 642 14.35 -5.42 9.71
C PRO A 642 13.89 -4.00 10.11
N GLY A 643 14.21 -3.51 11.29
CA GLY A 643 14.03 -2.09 11.64
C GLY A 643 12.71 -1.71 12.28
N ILE A 644 12.09 -0.62 11.83
CA ILE A 644 10.89 -0.01 12.42
C ILE A 644 9.84 0.23 11.36
N CYS A 645 8.57 -0.07 11.70
CA CYS A 645 7.39 0.36 10.96
C CYS A 645 6.65 1.43 11.77
N MET A 646 6.40 2.58 11.18
CA MET A 646 5.55 3.63 11.75
C MET A 646 4.15 3.54 11.15
N VAL A 647 3.15 3.68 11.98
CA VAL A 647 1.75 3.84 11.59
C VAL A 647 1.28 5.23 11.97
N THR A 648 0.67 5.94 11.05
CA THR A 648 0.00 7.22 11.30
C THR A 648 -1.52 6.98 11.35
N PRO A 649 -2.12 6.83 12.55
CA PRO A 649 -3.56 6.65 12.65
C PRO A 649 -4.31 7.82 12.05
N SER A 650 -5.37 7.55 11.32
CA SER A 650 -6.26 8.56 10.78
C SER A 650 -7.70 8.25 11.15
N ASN A 651 -8.49 9.30 11.39
CA ASN A 651 -9.94 9.15 11.45
C ASN A 651 -10.45 8.89 10.03
N GLY A 652 -10.08 7.75 9.47
CA GLY A 652 -10.47 7.39 8.12
C GLY A 652 -11.93 7.69 7.98
N LEU A 653 -12.27 8.80 7.29
CA LEU A 653 -13.58 8.94 6.67
C LEU A 653 -13.90 7.55 6.17
N GLU A 654 -14.98 6.95 6.66
CA GLU A 654 -15.42 5.62 6.33
C GLU A 654 -15.04 5.32 4.88
N ARG A 655 -13.88 4.69 4.69
CA ARG A 655 -13.61 4.09 3.40
C ARG A 655 -14.74 3.10 3.28
N LYS A 656 -15.74 3.46 2.48
CA LYS A 656 -16.74 2.49 2.07
C LYS A 656 -15.92 1.31 1.63
N ALA A 657 -15.86 0.30 2.46
CA ALA A 657 -15.37 -1.00 2.05
C ALA A 657 -16.21 -1.27 0.82
N SER A 658 -15.63 -1.09 -0.35
CA SER A 658 -16.32 -1.45 -1.58
C SER A 658 -16.57 -2.92 -1.37
N ALA A 659 -17.85 -3.28 -1.22
CA ALA A 659 -18.22 -4.65 -0.93
C ALA A 659 -17.58 -5.51 -2.01
N VAL A 660 -16.52 -6.20 -1.66
CA VAL A 660 -15.85 -7.12 -2.55
C VAL A 660 -16.83 -8.23 -2.80
N LYS A 661 -17.37 -8.27 -4.01
CA LYS A 661 -18.35 -9.27 -4.38
C LYS A 661 -17.62 -10.56 -4.70
N THR A 662 -17.86 -11.59 -3.93
CA THR A 662 -17.43 -12.95 -4.29
C THR A 662 -18.19 -13.41 -5.52
N LYS A 663 -17.45 -13.89 -6.53
CA LYS A 663 -18.01 -14.45 -7.77
C LYS A 663 -17.58 -15.89 -7.96
N ILE A 664 -18.46 -16.71 -8.49
CA ILE A 664 -18.12 -18.05 -8.98
C ILE A 664 -17.37 -17.85 -10.29
N THR A 665 -16.16 -18.39 -10.38
CA THR A 665 -15.26 -18.20 -11.54
C THR A 665 -15.18 -19.42 -12.44
N ASP A 666 -15.42 -20.63 -11.89
CA ASP A 666 -15.54 -21.88 -12.64
C ASP A 666 -16.34 -22.91 -11.85
N ILE A 667 -16.93 -23.86 -12.56
CA ILE A 667 -17.60 -25.02 -11.99
C ILE A 667 -17.13 -26.26 -12.77
N LYS A 668 -16.51 -27.20 -12.06
CA LYS A 668 -15.97 -28.42 -12.66
C LYS A 668 -16.73 -29.65 -12.19
N LEU A 669 -16.93 -30.58 -13.09
CA LEU A 669 -17.47 -31.88 -12.81
C LEU A 669 -16.43 -32.93 -13.20
N GLN A 670 -16.01 -33.77 -12.24
CA GLN A 670 -14.95 -34.75 -12.45
C GLN A 670 -13.64 -34.18 -13.03
N GLY A 671 -13.32 -32.92 -12.66
CA GLY A 671 -12.14 -32.18 -13.12
C GLY A 671 -12.31 -31.40 -14.43
N GLU A 672 -13.39 -31.62 -15.19
CA GLU A 672 -13.70 -30.86 -16.41
C GLU A 672 -14.61 -29.68 -16.13
N SER A 673 -14.26 -28.49 -16.66
CA SER A 673 -15.08 -27.29 -16.52
C SER A 673 -16.40 -27.44 -17.29
N LEU A 674 -17.52 -27.20 -16.60
CA LEU A 674 -18.85 -27.12 -17.21
C LEU A 674 -19.10 -25.80 -17.95
N ILE A 675 -18.21 -24.83 -17.76
CA ILE A 675 -18.32 -23.50 -18.35
C ILE A 675 -17.40 -23.34 -19.55
N PHE A 676 -16.18 -23.90 -19.44
CA PHE A 676 -15.13 -23.74 -20.46
C PHE A 676 -14.75 -25.04 -21.18
N GLY A 677 -15.24 -26.21 -20.70
CA GLY A 677 -14.88 -27.53 -21.26
C GLY A 677 -15.85 -28.05 -22.29
N ASP A 678 -15.61 -29.26 -22.79
CA ASP A 678 -16.43 -29.92 -23.82
C ASP A 678 -17.86 -30.20 -23.37
N ARG A 679 -18.08 -30.33 -22.06
CA ARG A 679 -19.41 -30.54 -21.45
C ARG A 679 -20.22 -29.27 -21.25
N LYS A 680 -19.79 -28.15 -21.84
CA LYS A 680 -20.45 -26.86 -21.72
C LYS A 680 -21.97 -26.92 -22.02
N GLY A 681 -22.34 -27.50 -23.17
CA GLY A 681 -23.76 -27.65 -23.57
C GLY A 681 -24.60 -26.39 -23.33
N SER A 682 -25.68 -26.53 -22.52
CA SER A 682 -26.52 -25.42 -22.04
C SER A 682 -26.04 -24.82 -20.71
N ASN A 683 -24.92 -25.28 -20.14
CA ASN A 683 -24.42 -24.82 -18.85
C ASN A 683 -23.83 -23.41 -18.95
N SER A 684 -24.09 -22.62 -17.94
CA SER A 684 -23.50 -21.30 -17.70
C SER A 684 -23.21 -21.13 -16.22
N ILE A 685 -22.49 -20.08 -15.86
CA ILE A 685 -22.17 -19.78 -14.45
C ILE A 685 -23.42 -19.60 -13.58
N ASN A 686 -24.53 -19.23 -14.18
CA ASN A 686 -25.81 -18.99 -13.48
C ASN A 686 -26.76 -20.18 -13.52
N ARG A 687 -26.49 -21.19 -14.35
CA ARG A 687 -27.34 -22.37 -14.51
C ARG A 687 -26.51 -23.58 -14.89
N ILE A 688 -26.64 -24.63 -14.10
CA ILE A 688 -25.96 -25.90 -14.32
C ILE A 688 -27.00 -27.01 -14.32
N GLU A 689 -26.90 -27.89 -15.28
CA GLU A 689 -27.68 -29.11 -15.37
C GLU A 689 -26.79 -30.29 -14.93
N LEU A 690 -27.18 -30.96 -13.85
CA LEU A 690 -26.51 -32.15 -13.32
C LEU A 690 -27.38 -33.36 -13.57
N HIS A 691 -26.72 -34.47 -13.92
CA HIS A 691 -27.34 -35.76 -14.03
C HIS A 691 -27.23 -36.58 -12.72
N PRO A 692 -28.11 -37.55 -12.47
CA PRO A 692 -28.08 -38.32 -11.22
C PRO A 692 -26.77 -39.05 -10.94
N ASP A 693 -25.99 -39.36 -11.98
CA ASP A 693 -24.71 -40.04 -11.89
C ASP A 693 -23.49 -39.13 -11.77
N ASP A 694 -23.72 -37.82 -11.77
CA ASP A 694 -22.64 -36.82 -11.65
C ASP A 694 -22.06 -36.83 -10.24
N GLN A 695 -20.74 -36.92 -10.13
CA GLN A 695 -20.00 -36.96 -8.88
C GLN A 695 -18.86 -35.93 -8.91
N ASN A 696 -18.35 -35.53 -7.74
CA ASN A 696 -17.20 -34.62 -7.59
C ASN A 696 -17.39 -33.28 -8.26
N LEU A 697 -18.38 -32.52 -7.80
CA LEU A 697 -18.57 -31.12 -8.19
C LEU A 697 -17.59 -30.21 -7.45
N GLU A 698 -16.78 -29.45 -8.19
CA GLU A 698 -15.86 -28.44 -7.69
C GLU A 698 -16.36 -27.06 -8.11
N ILE A 699 -16.45 -26.13 -7.18
CA ILE A 699 -16.87 -24.75 -7.43
C ILE A 699 -15.71 -23.83 -7.08
N SER A 700 -15.15 -23.15 -8.07
CA SER A 700 -14.14 -22.11 -7.90
C SER A 700 -14.82 -20.75 -7.73
N PHE A 701 -14.30 -19.93 -6.82
CA PHE A 701 -14.79 -18.59 -6.59
C PHE A 701 -13.65 -17.63 -6.25
N SER A 702 -13.82 -16.36 -6.58
CA SER A 702 -12.86 -15.31 -6.29
C SER A 702 -13.55 -14.04 -5.81
N SER A 703 -12.82 -13.25 -5.06
CA SER A 703 -13.18 -11.89 -4.69
C SER A 703 -12.43 -10.91 -5.59
N LEU A 704 -13.11 -10.46 -6.65
CA LEU A 704 -12.52 -9.68 -7.74
C LEU A 704 -12.43 -8.18 -7.43
#